data_7de334623498174216c0bd3d22fe5e8a
#
_entry.id   7de334623498174216c0bd3d22fe5e8a
#
_cell.length_a   1.000
_cell.length_b   1.000
_cell.length_c   1.000
_cell.angle_alpha   90.00
_cell.angle_beta   90.00
_cell.angle_gamma   90.00
#
_symmetry.space_group_name_H-M   'P 1'
#
loop_
_entity.id
_entity.type
_entity.pdbx_description
1 polymer ?
#
loop_
_entity_poly.entity_id
_entity_poly.type
_entity_poly.pdbx_seq_one_letter_code
_entity_poly.pdbx_strand_id
1 'polypeptide(L)'
;MSEPTTCIPAVNASPASAPPSGARTIWNHCAANCGGRCALRFDIEADRVTDVGSCAAETPDGTPLPQACVRGRRMLAWAESPLRLKWPLKRTGPRGSGLYERITWDEAIDIASSKLHDTIDRFGNDAVFIAYGTNANCTTARPFNRLMNCLGGYLSRYNDYSCAQATWAAKYCFGMKPDDGSSFEQAFSADLMIAFGANPTVTNDGGANIGAQWRRLAKQEGTRIIVIDPRKTESIMGNVEWLPVTPGTDAALVAAIAWELIQKNAVDLDFLHAYCVGFDETTMPEAFRGKHMSYHDYVTGEGYDRIAKTPEWAEGICGIAASDIRSLAHSIAHAQRLHVLSGWGPQRRSNGEWSAWAAMTLPCLVGQVGLEGTSNGLYPWHHRVLSSSLPAGRNPVAASIPVFETIHAIEHGEEMTAENSGVRGAARLEHGIKYLVNYAGNSLTNQHSDVRHSHEVLADESKCEFILGIDTVMCDSLKYADVILPDLLRIEQQSQTSGGADWGHIVTGWPVPTRRDEQKSAYEMARLMAASLGVEQEFTLGRTEGDWIRVLYDEAREQQPELCLPEFDEAQRAGIVSVWRGPHVALRAFRESPDEHPLATASGKIELFSEAILHDTAGWELREGDTLACLSTLAPIPAYIPEWADAGIPNAEMPLRLTGFHDRARIHSSWGFDEKLKTMFPQVVWMNANDAAQCGIADGNRVLVRNHQGEVCLPAKLTSDIVEGTVAISQGAWYDAQHIGGREVDFGGCINTLTVYRPSPLAKGNPQHTNICRVTKLEAK
;
A
#
# COMPACT_ATOMS: atom_id res chain seq x y z
N MET A 1 -2.66 -39.59 -1.24
CA MET A 1 -3.31 -39.68 0.09
C MET A 1 -2.54 -38.78 1.00
N SER A 2 -3.05 -37.57 1.24
CA SER A 2 -2.49 -36.61 2.19
C SER A 2 -2.57 -37.20 3.60
N GLU A 3 -1.47 -37.24 4.32
CA GLU A 3 -1.49 -37.57 5.75
C GLU A 3 -2.49 -36.64 6.47
N PRO A 4 -3.26 -37.15 7.45
CA PRO A 4 -4.17 -36.31 8.20
C PRO A 4 -3.35 -35.22 8.90
N THR A 5 -3.61 -33.98 8.55
CA THR A 5 -3.05 -32.81 9.21
C THR A 5 -3.33 -32.91 10.70
N THR A 6 -2.33 -33.27 11.50
CA THR A 6 -2.45 -33.25 12.96
C THR A 6 -2.74 -31.81 13.36
N CYS A 7 -3.95 -31.55 13.84
CA CYS A 7 -4.32 -30.25 14.39
C CYS A 7 -3.30 -29.87 15.47
N ILE A 8 -2.48 -28.87 15.19
CA ILE A 8 -1.66 -28.23 16.23
C ILE A 8 -2.63 -27.32 16.99
N PRO A 9 -2.85 -27.58 18.29
CA PRO A 9 -3.81 -26.76 19.05
C PRO A 9 -3.43 -25.30 18.97
N ALA A 10 -4.43 -24.43 18.78
CA ALA A 10 -4.22 -22.99 18.82
C ALA A 10 -3.49 -22.62 20.12
N VAL A 11 -2.39 -21.89 20.00
CA VAL A 11 -1.60 -21.47 21.15
C VAL A 11 -2.31 -20.28 21.78
N ASN A 12 -2.96 -20.52 22.93
CA ASN A 12 -3.47 -19.43 23.74
C ASN A 12 -2.27 -18.68 24.34
N ALA A 13 -2.11 -17.41 23.96
CA ALA A 13 -1.10 -16.55 24.56
C ALA A 13 -1.51 -16.26 26.01
N SER A 14 -1.06 -17.08 26.94
CA SER A 14 -1.19 -16.77 28.36
C SER A 14 -0.45 -15.47 28.67
N PRO A 15 -1.00 -14.56 29.47
CA PRO A 15 -0.28 -13.36 29.87
C PRO A 15 1.03 -13.76 30.55
N ALA A 16 2.12 -13.09 30.20
CA ALA A 16 3.47 -13.38 30.70
C ALA A 16 3.62 -13.19 32.22
N SER A 17 2.61 -12.64 32.90
CA SER A 17 2.47 -12.58 34.36
C SER A 17 1.00 -12.32 34.72
N ALA A 18 0.51 -12.92 35.75
CA ALA A 18 -0.80 -12.54 36.34
C ALA A 18 -0.73 -11.07 36.76
N PRO A 19 -1.79 -10.25 36.46
CA PRO A 19 -1.81 -8.85 36.91
C PRO A 19 -1.81 -8.81 38.45
N PRO A 20 -1.35 -7.72 39.10
CA PRO A 20 -1.47 -7.50 40.52
C PRO A 20 -2.92 -7.67 40.98
N SER A 21 -3.12 -8.03 42.26
CA SER A 21 -4.47 -8.25 42.81
C SER A 21 -5.34 -7.00 42.62
N GLY A 22 -6.42 -7.10 41.82
CA GLY A 22 -7.35 -6.01 41.49
C GLY A 22 -7.13 -5.41 40.06
N ALA A 23 -6.10 -5.78 39.35
CA ALA A 23 -5.88 -5.38 37.95
C ALA A 23 -6.50 -6.42 36.99
N ARG A 24 -7.01 -5.94 35.85
CA ARG A 24 -7.48 -6.79 34.74
C ARG A 24 -6.72 -6.45 33.45
N THR A 25 -6.50 -7.45 32.61
CA THR A 25 -5.93 -7.27 31.29
C THR A 25 -7.02 -7.36 30.24
N ILE A 26 -7.05 -6.39 29.32
CA ILE A 26 -7.88 -6.42 28.10
C ILE A 26 -6.97 -6.53 26.89
N TRP A 27 -7.32 -7.43 25.98
CA TRP A 27 -6.72 -7.50 24.66
C TRP A 27 -7.56 -6.74 23.64
N ASN A 28 -6.89 -6.03 22.74
CA ASN A 28 -7.46 -5.43 21.55
C ASN A 28 -6.35 -5.33 20.49
N HIS A 29 -6.55 -4.61 19.41
CA HIS A 29 -5.61 -4.58 18.30
C HIS A 29 -5.37 -3.17 17.76
N CYS A 30 -4.21 -2.98 17.12
CA CYS A 30 -3.84 -1.74 16.48
C CYS A 30 -4.66 -1.49 15.19
N ALA A 31 -4.84 -2.50 14.36
CA ALA A 31 -5.55 -2.47 13.07
C ALA A 31 -5.19 -1.31 12.12
N ALA A 32 -3.99 -0.74 12.27
CA ALA A 32 -3.50 0.29 11.37
C ALA A 32 -3.07 -0.30 10.01
N ASN A 33 -2.95 0.56 9.00
CA ASN A 33 -2.69 0.17 7.61
C ASN A 33 -1.25 -0.30 7.31
N CYS A 34 -0.48 -0.70 8.30
CA CYS A 34 0.84 -1.32 8.06
C CYS A 34 0.78 -2.84 7.85
N GLY A 35 -0.42 -3.43 7.77
CA GLY A 35 -0.61 -4.88 7.69
C GLY A 35 -0.32 -5.63 8.99
N GLY A 36 0.13 -4.96 10.06
CA GLY A 36 0.60 -5.57 11.29
C GLY A 36 -0.42 -6.32 12.09
N ARG A 37 -1.60 -5.76 12.18
CA ARG A 37 -2.71 -6.33 12.98
C ARG A 37 -2.28 -6.77 14.38
N CYS A 38 -1.36 -6.00 14.98
CA CYS A 38 -0.71 -6.34 16.23
C CYS A 38 -1.69 -6.38 17.37
N ALA A 39 -1.55 -7.38 18.24
CA ALA A 39 -2.24 -7.45 19.50
C ALA A 39 -1.70 -6.37 20.46
N LEU A 40 -2.62 -5.65 21.09
CA LEU A 40 -2.36 -4.68 22.14
C LEU A 40 -2.89 -5.23 23.47
N ARG A 41 -2.04 -5.21 24.48
CA ARG A 41 -2.40 -5.52 25.87
C ARG A 41 -2.65 -4.21 26.61
N PHE A 42 -3.77 -4.12 27.29
CA PHE A 42 -4.11 -3.00 28.17
C PHE A 42 -4.27 -3.52 29.59
N ASP A 43 -3.41 -3.06 30.49
CA ASP A 43 -3.55 -3.37 31.91
C ASP A 43 -4.38 -2.25 32.56
N ILE A 44 -5.38 -2.64 33.34
CA ILE A 44 -6.42 -1.74 33.84
C ILE A 44 -6.56 -1.90 35.35
N GLU A 45 -6.47 -0.78 36.04
CA GLU A 45 -6.73 -0.67 37.48
C GLU A 45 -7.77 0.44 37.76
N ALA A 46 -8.76 0.18 38.55
CA ALA A 46 -9.84 1.13 38.89
C ALA A 46 -10.41 1.84 37.63
N ASP A 47 -10.70 1.07 36.58
CA ASP A 47 -11.20 1.52 35.28
C ASP A 47 -10.32 2.54 34.56
N ARG A 48 -9.02 2.54 34.85
CA ARG A 48 -8.00 3.31 34.13
C ARG A 48 -6.96 2.39 33.50
N VAL A 49 -6.54 2.71 32.29
CA VAL A 49 -5.41 2.04 31.65
C VAL A 49 -4.13 2.49 32.32
N THR A 50 -3.38 1.53 32.89
CA THR A 50 -2.10 1.78 33.58
C THR A 50 -0.89 1.45 32.70
N ASP A 51 -1.03 0.50 31.76
CA ASP A 51 0.01 0.15 30.78
C ASP A 51 -0.59 -0.25 29.43
N VAL A 52 0.17 0.04 28.36
CA VAL A 52 -0.12 -0.41 27.00
C VAL A 52 1.06 -1.25 26.51
N GLY A 53 0.90 -2.54 26.55
CA GLY A 53 1.88 -3.52 26.14
C GLY A 53 1.57 -4.17 24.79
N SER A 54 2.29 -5.23 24.51
CA SER A 54 2.12 -6.10 23.36
C SER A 54 2.19 -7.55 23.80
N CYS A 55 1.80 -8.46 22.92
CA CYS A 55 2.04 -9.88 23.14
C CYS A 55 3.54 -10.16 23.13
N ALA A 56 4.04 -10.85 24.14
CA ALA A 56 5.43 -11.31 24.21
C ALA A 56 5.56 -12.82 23.90
N ALA A 57 4.48 -13.46 23.49
CA ALA A 57 4.46 -14.89 23.21
C ALA A 57 5.11 -15.20 21.87
N GLU A 58 5.60 -16.41 21.76
CA GLU A 58 6.16 -17.03 20.55
C GLU A 58 5.30 -18.25 20.18
N THR A 59 5.34 -18.60 18.91
CA THR A 59 4.81 -19.86 18.40
C THR A 59 5.70 -21.05 18.84
N PRO A 60 5.26 -22.30 18.72
CA PRO A 60 6.06 -23.46 19.08
C PRO A 60 7.42 -23.57 18.40
N ASP A 61 7.57 -23.00 17.20
CA ASP A 61 8.85 -22.94 16.47
C ASP A 61 9.71 -21.71 16.82
N GLY A 62 9.29 -20.93 17.81
CA GLY A 62 10.00 -19.73 18.26
C GLY A 62 9.79 -18.50 17.37
N THR A 63 8.80 -18.51 16.47
CA THR A 63 8.40 -17.31 15.71
C THR A 63 7.64 -16.37 16.64
N PRO A 64 8.10 -15.11 16.83
CA PRO A 64 7.39 -14.17 17.70
C PRO A 64 6.01 -13.84 17.13
N LEU A 65 4.97 -13.77 17.97
CA LEU A 65 3.68 -13.23 17.57
C LEU A 65 3.79 -11.71 17.28
N PRO A 66 2.91 -11.14 16.44
CA PRO A 66 2.99 -9.74 16.02
C PRO A 66 3.02 -8.78 17.20
N GLN A 67 4.14 -8.11 17.40
CA GLN A 67 4.38 -7.16 18.47
C GLN A 67 4.05 -5.74 18.03
N ALA A 68 3.46 -4.96 18.92
CA ALA A 68 3.18 -3.56 18.67
C ALA A 68 4.47 -2.74 18.60
N CYS A 69 4.64 -2.03 17.49
CA CYS A 69 5.69 -1.02 17.33
C CYS A 69 5.39 0.24 18.18
N VAL A 70 6.29 1.22 18.14
CA VAL A 70 6.14 2.49 18.88
C VAL A 70 4.79 3.17 18.61
N ARG A 71 4.26 3.10 17.39
CA ARG A 71 2.96 3.69 17.01
C ARG A 71 1.79 2.96 17.68
N GLY A 72 1.76 1.63 17.60
CA GLY A 72 0.72 0.82 18.24
C GLY A 72 0.64 1.03 19.75
N ARG A 73 1.79 1.13 20.43
CA ARG A 73 1.85 1.42 21.89
C ARG A 73 1.36 2.82 22.26
N ARG A 74 1.18 3.71 21.29
CA ARG A 74 0.62 5.05 21.50
C ARG A 74 -0.87 5.16 21.14
N MET A 75 -1.56 4.05 20.99
CA MET A 75 -2.99 4.04 20.68
C MET A 75 -3.84 4.76 21.76
N LEU A 76 -3.46 4.67 23.04
CA LEU A 76 -4.12 5.41 24.10
C LEU A 76 -3.95 6.94 23.92
N ALA A 77 -2.75 7.41 23.53
CA ALA A 77 -2.53 8.81 23.24
C ALA A 77 -3.36 9.31 22.03
N TRP A 78 -3.77 8.42 21.14
CA TRP A 78 -4.75 8.76 20.10
C TRP A 78 -6.14 8.99 20.71
N ALA A 79 -6.62 8.11 21.58
CA ALA A 79 -7.90 8.26 22.27
C ALA A 79 -7.98 9.56 23.10
N GLU A 80 -6.85 9.99 23.67
CA GLU A 80 -6.71 11.19 24.50
C GLU A 80 -6.28 12.44 23.73
N SER A 81 -6.15 12.38 22.42
CA SER A 81 -5.71 13.51 21.58
C SER A 81 -6.67 14.72 21.73
N PRO A 82 -6.15 15.94 21.81
CA PRO A 82 -7.00 17.15 21.80
C PRO A 82 -7.75 17.33 20.48
N LEU A 83 -7.30 16.69 19.39
CA LEU A 83 -7.97 16.69 18.09
C LEU A 83 -9.05 15.60 17.98
N ARG A 84 -9.30 14.85 19.05
CA ARG A 84 -10.32 13.81 19.08
C ARG A 84 -11.71 14.40 18.83
N LEU A 85 -12.40 13.87 17.81
CA LEU A 85 -13.78 14.23 17.55
C LEU A 85 -14.68 13.66 18.64
N LYS A 86 -15.63 14.42 19.15
CA LYS A 86 -16.42 14.12 20.36
C LYS A 86 -17.91 13.98 20.09
N TRP A 87 -18.44 14.79 19.21
CA TRP A 87 -19.85 14.91 18.85
C TRP A 87 -19.97 15.26 17.36
N PRO A 88 -21.15 15.07 16.76
CA PRO A 88 -21.39 15.48 15.38
C PRO A 88 -21.20 16.98 15.19
N LEU A 89 -20.63 17.33 14.03
CA LEU A 89 -20.29 18.69 13.65
C LEU A 89 -20.90 19.05 12.28
N LYS A 90 -21.38 20.27 12.17
CA LYS A 90 -21.85 20.87 10.92
C LYS A 90 -20.99 22.06 10.56
N ARG A 91 -20.62 22.19 9.34
CA ARG A 91 -19.81 23.29 8.82
C ARG A 91 -20.60 24.62 8.88
N THR A 92 -19.94 25.68 9.34
CA THR A 92 -20.50 27.02 9.43
C THR A 92 -19.77 28.06 8.58
N GLY A 93 -18.58 27.71 8.07
CA GLY A 93 -17.76 28.56 7.19
C GLY A 93 -17.54 27.94 5.81
N PRO A 94 -16.72 28.58 4.95
CA PRO A 94 -16.28 27.97 3.70
C PRO A 94 -15.60 26.62 3.94
N ARG A 95 -15.68 25.69 2.98
CA ARG A 95 -14.94 24.42 3.03
C ARG A 95 -13.45 24.69 3.17
N GLY A 96 -12.76 23.90 3.96
CA GLY A 96 -11.33 24.08 4.27
C GLY A 96 -11.06 25.04 5.44
N SER A 97 -12.01 25.89 5.88
CA SER A 97 -11.82 26.85 6.98
C SER A 97 -11.68 26.20 8.36
N GLY A 98 -12.15 24.96 8.53
CA GLY A 98 -12.18 24.29 9.84
C GLY A 98 -13.23 24.86 10.82
N LEU A 99 -14.17 25.68 10.34
CA LEU A 99 -15.21 26.29 11.18
C LEU A 99 -16.45 25.39 11.24
N TYR A 100 -16.73 24.90 12.44
CA TYR A 100 -17.82 23.96 12.70
C TYR A 100 -18.59 24.34 13.95
N GLU A 101 -19.86 23.97 13.99
CA GLU A 101 -20.71 23.97 15.19
C GLU A 101 -21.10 22.55 15.57
N ARG A 102 -21.32 22.32 16.86
CA ARG A 102 -21.87 21.05 17.34
C ARG A 102 -23.35 20.98 17.01
N ILE A 103 -23.78 19.84 16.48
CA ILE A 103 -25.18 19.48 16.24
C ILE A 103 -25.53 18.17 16.96
N THR A 104 -26.83 17.83 17.00
CA THR A 104 -27.27 16.54 17.53
C THR A 104 -27.03 15.39 16.54
N TRP A 105 -27.07 14.15 17.02
CA TRP A 105 -27.02 12.98 16.14
C TRP A 105 -28.19 12.94 15.18
N ASP A 106 -29.42 13.23 15.67
CA ASP A 106 -30.61 13.24 14.82
C ASP A 106 -30.47 14.26 13.68
N GLU A 107 -30.04 15.50 13.98
CA GLU A 107 -29.81 16.52 12.97
C GLU A 107 -28.72 16.08 11.97
N ALA A 108 -27.63 15.49 12.45
CA ALA A 108 -26.54 15.05 11.58
C ALA A 108 -26.98 13.93 10.62
N ILE A 109 -27.72 12.94 11.12
CA ILE A 109 -28.24 11.83 10.33
C ILE A 109 -29.28 12.33 9.32
N ASP A 110 -30.18 13.22 9.74
CA ASP A 110 -31.22 13.79 8.85
C ASP A 110 -30.58 14.57 7.69
N ILE A 111 -29.57 15.41 7.97
CA ILE A 111 -28.86 16.15 6.92
C ILE A 111 -28.17 15.19 5.97
N ALA A 112 -27.36 14.24 6.49
CA ALA A 112 -26.59 13.32 5.66
C ALA A 112 -27.50 12.43 4.81
N SER A 113 -28.59 11.90 5.39
CA SER A 113 -29.53 11.03 4.70
C SER A 113 -30.36 11.78 3.66
N SER A 114 -30.88 12.99 3.97
CA SER A 114 -31.64 13.81 3.02
C SER A 114 -30.78 14.20 1.83
N LYS A 115 -29.53 14.61 2.05
CA LYS A 115 -28.59 14.96 0.98
C LYS A 115 -28.25 13.76 0.10
N LEU A 116 -28.11 12.57 0.70
CA LEU A 116 -27.87 11.34 -0.06
C LEU A 116 -29.08 11.01 -0.95
N HIS A 117 -30.29 11.07 -0.39
CA HIS A 117 -31.54 10.84 -1.12
C HIS A 117 -31.69 11.84 -2.28
N ASP A 118 -31.52 13.14 -2.01
CA ASP A 118 -31.59 14.20 -3.03
C ASP A 118 -30.58 13.99 -4.17
N THR A 119 -29.35 13.52 -3.83
CA THR A 119 -28.31 13.22 -4.81
C THR A 119 -28.72 12.04 -5.70
N ILE A 120 -29.20 10.97 -5.09
CA ILE A 120 -29.66 9.77 -5.83
C ILE A 120 -30.83 10.11 -6.75
N ASP A 121 -31.81 10.91 -6.28
CA ASP A 121 -32.97 11.29 -7.07
C ASP A 121 -32.63 12.18 -8.27
N ARG A 122 -31.61 13.04 -8.13
CA ARG A 122 -31.23 14.01 -9.19
C ARG A 122 -30.21 13.45 -10.17
N PHE A 123 -29.27 12.65 -9.71
CA PHE A 123 -28.11 12.23 -10.49
C PHE A 123 -27.98 10.71 -10.61
N GLY A 124 -28.68 9.93 -9.80
CA GLY A 124 -28.48 8.48 -9.74
C GLY A 124 -27.41 8.05 -8.73
N ASN A 125 -27.33 6.75 -8.52
CA ASN A 125 -26.42 6.14 -7.57
C ASN A 125 -24.92 6.23 -7.97
N ASP A 126 -24.63 6.41 -9.25
CA ASP A 126 -23.29 6.57 -9.80
C ASP A 126 -22.67 7.95 -9.51
N ALA A 127 -23.46 8.92 -9.02
CA ALA A 127 -22.96 10.19 -8.48
C ALA A 127 -22.54 10.13 -6.99
N VAL A 128 -22.75 8.99 -6.32
CA VAL A 128 -22.36 8.72 -4.93
C VAL A 128 -21.04 7.97 -4.90
N PHE A 129 -20.09 8.42 -4.09
CA PHE A 129 -18.76 7.79 -4.01
C PHE A 129 -18.27 7.64 -2.57
N ILE A 130 -17.53 6.57 -2.28
CA ILE A 130 -16.85 6.36 -1.00
C ILE A 130 -15.34 6.48 -1.23
N ALA A 131 -14.73 7.53 -0.67
CA ALA A 131 -13.31 7.79 -0.78
C ALA A 131 -12.45 6.64 -0.21
N TYR A 132 -11.20 6.59 -0.63
CA TYR A 132 -10.25 5.60 -0.14
C TYR A 132 -9.88 5.89 1.32
N GLY A 133 -10.16 4.94 2.20
CA GLY A 133 -9.76 4.96 3.60
C GLY A 133 -9.32 3.58 4.05
N THR A 134 -8.25 3.49 4.82
CA THR A 134 -7.66 2.21 5.25
C THR A 134 -7.35 2.16 6.74
N ASN A 135 -7.79 3.13 7.51
CA ASN A 135 -7.54 3.16 8.95
C ASN A 135 -8.54 2.31 9.76
N ALA A 136 -9.35 1.50 9.08
CA ALA A 136 -10.37 0.63 9.65
C ALA A 136 -10.17 -0.82 9.19
N ASN A 137 -9.11 -1.49 9.67
CA ASN A 137 -8.77 -2.87 9.29
C ASN A 137 -9.32 -3.90 10.31
N CYS A 138 -10.64 -4.00 10.39
CA CYS A 138 -11.35 -5.01 11.19
C CYS A 138 -12.41 -5.72 10.35
N THR A 139 -13.05 -6.76 10.90
CA THR A 139 -14.05 -7.55 10.16
C THR A 139 -15.30 -6.74 9.80
N THR A 140 -15.64 -5.69 10.56
CA THR A 140 -16.80 -4.81 10.30
C THR A 140 -16.43 -3.50 9.59
N ALA A 141 -15.31 -3.45 8.87
CA ALA A 141 -14.69 -2.21 8.37
C ALA A 141 -15.42 -1.47 7.24
N ARG A 142 -16.45 -2.04 6.62
CA ARG A 142 -17.07 -1.47 5.41
C ARG A 142 -18.60 -1.29 5.50
N PRO A 143 -19.14 -0.67 6.56
CA PRO A 143 -20.58 -0.56 6.72
C PRO A 143 -21.23 0.38 5.69
N PHE A 144 -20.54 1.45 5.27
CA PHE A 144 -21.07 2.38 4.27
C PHE A 144 -21.17 1.77 2.88
N ASN A 145 -20.26 0.85 2.49
CA ASN A 145 -20.41 0.09 1.25
C ASN A 145 -21.69 -0.75 1.25
N ARG A 146 -21.98 -1.41 2.40
CA ARG A 146 -23.21 -2.17 2.59
C ARG A 146 -24.45 -1.29 2.54
N LEU A 147 -24.43 -0.13 3.23
CA LEU A 147 -25.53 0.83 3.21
C LEU A 147 -25.84 1.29 1.78
N MET A 148 -24.82 1.73 1.03
CA MET A 148 -25.05 2.19 -0.35
C MET A 148 -25.60 1.08 -1.24
N ASN A 149 -25.16 -0.17 -1.06
CA ASN A 149 -25.70 -1.29 -1.83
C ASN A 149 -27.15 -1.61 -1.48
N CYS A 150 -27.59 -1.39 -0.23
CA CYS A 150 -29.01 -1.47 0.13
C CYS A 150 -29.85 -0.36 -0.53
N LEU A 151 -29.22 0.76 -0.90
CA LEU A 151 -29.87 1.92 -1.53
C LEU A 151 -29.80 1.92 -3.09
N GLY A 152 -29.30 0.85 -3.69
CA GLY A 152 -29.19 0.76 -5.15
C GLY A 152 -27.77 0.92 -5.69
N GLY A 153 -26.76 0.98 -4.82
CA GLY A 153 -25.34 0.99 -5.19
C GLY A 153 -24.69 2.36 -5.13
N TYR A 154 -23.50 2.45 -5.71
CA TYR A 154 -22.68 3.66 -5.76
C TYR A 154 -21.57 3.49 -6.81
N LEU A 155 -20.99 4.59 -7.30
CA LEU A 155 -19.78 4.56 -8.13
C LEU A 155 -18.65 3.91 -7.35
N SER A 156 -18.22 2.76 -7.81
CA SER A 156 -17.16 2.00 -7.11
C SER A 156 -15.76 2.43 -7.59
N ARG A 157 -14.75 2.00 -6.87
CA ARG A 157 -13.36 2.23 -7.22
C ARG A 157 -12.61 0.91 -7.32
N TYR A 158 -11.59 0.88 -8.16
CA TYR A 158 -10.64 -0.22 -8.23
C TYR A 158 -9.21 0.29 -7.98
N ASN A 159 -8.26 -0.64 -7.78
CA ASN A 159 -6.91 -0.38 -7.33
C ASN A 159 -6.85 0.25 -5.93
N ASP A 160 -5.66 0.66 -5.53
CA ASP A 160 -5.37 1.33 -4.27
C ASP A 160 -4.15 2.26 -4.41
N TYR A 161 -3.88 3.08 -3.38
CA TYR A 161 -2.68 3.92 -3.32
C TYR A 161 -1.41 3.14 -2.96
N SER A 162 -1.51 1.88 -2.56
CA SER A 162 -0.39 1.11 -2.00
C SER A 162 0.41 0.40 -3.07
N CYS A 163 -0.24 -0.38 -3.94
CA CYS A 163 0.43 -1.32 -4.84
C CYS A 163 -0.28 -1.52 -6.19
N ALA A 164 -1.05 -0.54 -6.67
CA ALA A 164 -1.80 -0.66 -7.92
C ALA A 164 -0.95 -1.15 -9.10
N GLN A 165 0.25 -0.59 -9.28
CA GLN A 165 1.11 -0.94 -10.40
C GLN A 165 1.68 -2.36 -10.26
N ALA A 166 2.09 -2.78 -9.05
CA ALA A 166 2.48 -4.17 -8.79
C ALA A 166 1.32 -5.15 -8.96
N THR A 167 0.07 -4.72 -8.64
CA THR A 167 -1.14 -5.53 -8.86
C THR A 167 -1.32 -5.87 -10.34
N TRP A 168 -1.13 -4.89 -11.23
CA TRP A 168 -1.26 -5.10 -12.66
C TRP A 168 -0.08 -5.92 -13.23
N ALA A 169 1.15 -5.65 -12.78
CA ALA A 169 2.30 -6.46 -13.14
C ALA A 169 2.12 -7.94 -12.75
N ALA A 170 1.67 -8.21 -11.50
CA ALA A 170 1.41 -9.55 -11.01
C ALA A 170 0.28 -10.26 -11.78
N LYS A 171 -0.79 -9.50 -12.12
CA LYS A 171 -1.90 -10.00 -12.94
C LYS A 171 -1.42 -10.50 -14.29
N TYR A 172 -0.61 -9.71 -15.00
CA TYR A 172 -0.16 -10.08 -16.34
C TYR A 172 0.99 -11.07 -16.34
N CYS A 173 1.87 -11.06 -15.34
CA CYS A 173 2.98 -12.02 -15.26
C CYS A 173 2.53 -13.40 -14.78
N PHE A 174 1.73 -13.44 -13.70
CA PHE A 174 1.38 -14.69 -13.00
C PHE A 174 -0.12 -14.95 -12.86
N GLY A 175 -0.99 -13.98 -13.18
CA GLY A 175 -2.41 -14.07 -12.83
C GLY A 175 -2.67 -14.01 -11.31
N MET A 176 -1.78 -13.39 -10.54
CA MET A 176 -1.74 -13.38 -9.07
C MET A 176 -1.95 -11.98 -8.50
N LYS A 177 -2.11 -11.89 -7.18
CA LYS A 177 -2.10 -10.63 -6.44
C LYS A 177 -0.67 -10.22 -6.08
N PRO A 178 -0.42 -8.94 -5.79
CA PRO A 178 0.92 -8.42 -5.51
C PRO A 178 1.53 -8.95 -4.20
N ASP A 179 0.73 -9.53 -3.32
CA ASP A 179 1.11 -10.11 -2.02
C ASP A 179 0.95 -11.64 -1.97
N ASP A 180 0.96 -12.30 -3.14
CA ASP A 180 0.95 -13.76 -3.28
C ASP A 180 2.37 -14.34 -3.51
N GLY A 181 3.42 -13.70 -2.98
CA GLY A 181 4.79 -14.24 -2.95
C GLY A 181 4.91 -15.42 -1.98
N SER A 182 6.05 -16.09 -1.97
CA SER A 182 6.36 -17.08 -0.92
C SER A 182 6.32 -16.42 0.45
N SER A 183 5.96 -17.17 1.50
CA SER A 183 6.03 -16.63 2.86
C SER A 183 7.46 -16.18 3.20
N PHE A 184 7.60 -15.18 4.06
CA PHE A 184 8.92 -14.64 4.41
C PHE A 184 9.81 -15.70 5.08
N GLU A 185 9.20 -16.67 5.73
CA GLU A 185 9.87 -17.82 6.35
C GLU A 185 10.74 -18.61 5.35
N GLN A 186 10.38 -18.62 4.06
CA GLN A 186 11.18 -19.25 3.01
C GLN A 186 12.57 -18.61 2.86
N ALA A 187 12.71 -17.32 3.16
CA ALA A 187 14.00 -16.62 3.09
C ALA A 187 15.06 -17.19 4.05
N PHE A 188 14.65 -17.86 5.14
CA PHE A 188 15.58 -18.49 6.09
C PHE A 188 16.29 -19.72 5.50
N SER A 189 15.74 -20.29 4.42
CA SER A 189 16.34 -21.41 3.70
C SER A 189 17.07 -20.97 2.42
N ALA A 190 17.04 -19.68 2.08
CA ALA A 190 17.73 -19.15 0.92
C ALA A 190 19.24 -18.98 1.18
N ASP A 191 20.05 -19.12 0.15
CA ASP A 191 21.47 -18.76 0.16
C ASP A 191 21.72 -17.35 -0.41
N LEU A 192 20.82 -16.87 -1.27
CA LEU A 192 20.82 -15.49 -1.77
C LEU A 192 19.42 -14.87 -1.67
N MET A 193 19.33 -13.73 -1.02
CA MET A 193 18.12 -12.90 -1.00
C MET A 193 18.40 -11.55 -1.64
N ILE A 194 17.55 -11.14 -2.59
CA ILE A 194 17.58 -9.82 -3.22
C ILE A 194 16.25 -9.11 -2.92
N ALA A 195 16.34 -7.92 -2.33
CA ALA A 195 15.17 -7.12 -1.99
C ALA A 195 15.21 -5.76 -2.71
N PHE A 196 14.24 -5.52 -3.57
CA PHE A 196 14.08 -4.26 -4.31
C PHE A 196 13.20 -3.29 -3.52
N GLY A 197 13.70 -2.10 -3.18
CA GLY A 197 12.93 -1.01 -2.57
C GLY A 197 12.13 -1.41 -1.33
N ALA A 198 12.68 -2.27 -0.47
CA ALA A 198 12.02 -2.85 0.68
C ALA A 198 12.61 -2.37 2.01
N ASN A 199 11.76 -1.91 2.93
CA ASN A 199 12.14 -1.50 4.28
C ASN A 199 11.23 -2.11 5.35
N PRO A 200 11.17 -3.46 5.48
CA PRO A 200 10.20 -4.13 6.34
C PRO A 200 10.33 -3.78 7.83
N THR A 201 11.51 -3.39 8.32
CA THR A 201 11.68 -2.97 9.72
C THR A 201 10.99 -1.65 10.08
N VAL A 202 10.48 -0.92 9.09
CA VAL A 202 9.68 0.30 9.25
C VAL A 202 8.26 0.12 8.74
N THR A 203 8.12 -0.41 7.52
CA THR A 203 6.82 -0.53 6.85
C THR A 203 5.96 -1.66 7.43
N ASN A 204 6.59 -2.77 7.84
CA ASN A 204 5.94 -3.97 8.39
C ASN A 204 6.52 -4.36 9.75
N ASP A 205 6.87 -3.39 10.60
CA ASP A 205 7.50 -3.65 11.89
C ASP A 205 6.67 -4.54 12.81
N GLY A 206 5.33 -4.44 12.71
CA GLY A 206 4.40 -5.38 13.33
C GLY A 206 3.65 -6.28 12.33
N GLY A 207 3.80 -6.02 11.00
CA GLY A 207 3.01 -6.64 9.95
C GLY A 207 3.43 -8.05 9.61
N ALA A 208 2.53 -9.02 9.76
CA ALA A 208 2.81 -10.45 9.58
C ALA A 208 4.17 -10.86 10.21
N ASN A 209 4.64 -10.07 11.16
CA ASN A 209 5.91 -10.21 11.84
C ASN A 209 7.18 -10.07 10.95
N ILE A 210 7.01 -9.63 9.70
CA ILE A 210 8.11 -9.56 8.73
C ILE A 210 9.28 -8.71 9.25
N GLY A 211 9.02 -7.58 9.91
CA GLY A 211 10.08 -6.76 10.50
C GLY A 211 10.89 -7.47 11.58
N ALA A 212 10.26 -8.30 12.41
CA ALA A 212 10.96 -9.12 13.42
C ALA A 212 11.73 -10.26 12.77
N GLN A 213 11.14 -10.94 11.78
CA GLN A 213 11.80 -12.00 11.03
C GLN A 213 12.99 -11.45 10.22
N TRP A 214 12.85 -10.27 9.61
CA TRP A 214 13.98 -9.59 8.95
C TRP A 214 15.17 -9.37 9.89
N ARG A 215 14.90 -8.88 11.11
CA ARG A 215 15.97 -8.69 12.13
C ARG A 215 16.64 -10.00 12.55
N ARG A 216 15.93 -11.12 12.51
CA ARG A 216 16.49 -12.46 12.74
C ARG A 216 17.34 -12.89 11.54
N LEU A 217 16.79 -12.80 10.33
CA LEU A 217 17.47 -13.16 9.09
C LEU A 217 18.76 -12.35 8.89
N ALA A 218 18.73 -11.05 9.16
CA ALA A 218 19.90 -10.15 9.07
C ALA A 218 21.06 -10.52 10.02
N LYS A 219 20.83 -11.42 10.98
CA LYS A 219 21.85 -11.95 11.92
C LYS A 219 22.21 -13.40 11.62
N GLN A 220 21.48 -14.05 10.72
CA GLN A 220 21.72 -15.43 10.34
C GLN A 220 22.96 -15.52 9.44
N GLU A 221 23.77 -16.55 9.64
CA GLU A 221 24.84 -16.94 8.71
C GLU A 221 24.27 -17.83 7.61
N GLY A 222 24.88 -17.80 6.42
CA GLY A 222 24.54 -18.67 5.31
C GLY A 222 23.62 -18.04 4.26
N THR A 223 22.88 -16.98 4.58
CA THR A 223 22.09 -16.22 3.59
C THR A 223 22.79 -14.90 3.29
N ARG A 224 23.19 -14.68 2.05
CA ARG A 224 23.63 -13.37 1.58
C ARG A 224 22.40 -12.52 1.25
N ILE A 225 22.30 -11.32 1.83
CA ILE A 225 21.14 -10.44 1.66
C ILE A 225 21.59 -9.12 1.02
N ILE A 226 20.99 -8.78 -0.12
CA ILE A 226 21.27 -7.54 -0.85
C ILE A 226 19.98 -6.72 -0.93
N VAL A 227 20.01 -5.48 -0.44
CA VAL A 227 18.91 -4.51 -0.60
C VAL A 227 19.32 -3.48 -1.64
N ILE A 228 18.51 -3.40 -2.68
CA ILE A 228 18.63 -2.43 -3.79
C ILE A 228 17.66 -1.29 -3.49
N ASP A 229 18.18 -0.13 -3.14
CA ASP A 229 17.37 1.04 -2.73
C ASP A 229 18.19 2.33 -2.93
N PRO A 230 17.60 3.44 -3.35
CA PRO A 230 18.30 4.73 -3.43
C PRO A 230 18.75 5.28 -2.08
N ARG A 231 18.20 4.77 -0.99
CA ARG A 231 18.50 5.17 0.38
C ARG A 231 18.95 3.97 1.20
N LYS A 232 19.99 4.12 2.02
CA LYS A 232 20.36 3.13 3.01
C LYS A 232 19.31 3.10 4.10
N THR A 233 18.39 2.15 3.97
CA THR A 233 17.19 2.06 4.82
C THR A 233 17.51 1.42 6.18
N GLU A 234 16.57 1.53 7.12
CA GLU A 234 16.69 0.93 8.45
C GLU A 234 16.70 -0.61 8.43
N SER A 235 16.36 -1.22 7.30
CA SER A 235 16.46 -2.66 7.08
C SER A 235 17.86 -3.11 6.65
N ILE A 236 18.73 -2.19 6.29
CA ILE A 236 20.15 -2.48 5.99
C ILE A 236 20.93 -2.50 7.31
N MET A 237 20.96 -3.67 7.92
CA MET A 237 21.54 -3.92 9.22
C MET A 237 22.21 -5.30 9.27
N GLY A 238 23.13 -5.51 10.22
CA GLY A 238 23.83 -6.80 10.37
C GLY A 238 24.59 -7.18 9.09
N ASN A 239 24.26 -8.33 8.51
CA ASN A 239 24.89 -8.87 7.30
C ASN A 239 24.21 -8.41 5.99
N VAL A 240 23.32 -7.42 6.04
CA VAL A 240 22.61 -6.93 4.87
C VAL A 240 23.47 -5.94 4.09
N GLU A 241 23.73 -6.24 2.84
CA GLU A 241 24.44 -5.37 1.90
C GLU A 241 23.50 -4.33 1.30
N TRP A 242 23.98 -3.11 1.11
CA TRP A 242 23.31 -2.05 0.38
C TRP A 242 23.88 -1.90 -1.01
N LEU A 243 23.04 -2.02 -2.03
CA LEU A 243 23.37 -1.69 -3.41
C LEU A 243 22.60 -0.41 -3.80
N PRO A 244 23.27 0.75 -3.80
CA PRO A 244 22.63 2.02 -4.15
C PRO A 244 22.24 2.06 -5.62
N VAL A 245 20.99 2.48 -5.91
CA VAL A 245 20.45 2.54 -7.27
C VAL A 245 19.82 3.91 -7.54
N THR A 246 19.95 4.42 -8.75
CA THR A 246 19.20 5.61 -9.18
C THR A 246 17.71 5.28 -9.18
N PRO A 247 16.86 6.10 -8.55
CA PRO A 247 15.43 5.85 -8.49
C PRO A 247 14.78 5.63 -9.86
N GLY A 248 13.88 4.63 -9.99
CA GLY A 248 13.12 4.35 -11.22
C GLY A 248 13.89 3.58 -12.30
N THR A 249 15.02 2.97 -11.96
CA THR A 249 15.88 2.27 -12.93
C THR A 249 16.05 0.76 -12.67
N ASP A 250 15.21 0.22 -11.78
CA ASP A 250 15.25 -1.20 -11.38
C ASP A 250 15.12 -2.15 -12.59
N ALA A 251 14.25 -1.82 -13.55
CA ALA A 251 14.06 -2.62 -14.76
C ALA A 251 15.31 -2.60 -15.68
N ALA A 252 16.07 -1.50 -15.70
CA ALA A 252 17.33 -1.44 -16.45
C ALA A 252 18.41 -2.34 -15.82
N LEU A 253 18.50 -2.33 -14.49
CA LEU A 253 19.39 -3.21 -13.74
C LEU A 253 19.06 -4.68 -14.01
N VAL A 254 17.78 -5.06 -13.93
CA VAL A 254 17.35 -6.45 -14.17
C VAL A 254 17.62 -6.87 -15.63
N ALA A 255 17.37 -5.99 -16.63
CA ALA A 255 17.66 -6.27 -18.02
C ALA A 255 19.16 -6.53 -18.26
N ALA A 256 20.05 -5.78 -17.59
CA ALA A 256 21.49 -6.00 -17.68
C ALA A 256 21.95 -7.29 -16.97
N ILE A 257 21.33 -7.65 -15.85
CA ILE A 257 21.55 -8.95 -15.20
C ILE A 257 21.12 -10.06 -16.17
N ALA A 258 19.95 -9.94 -16.80
CA ALA A 258 19.45 -10.90 -17.78
C ALA A 258 20.41 -11.05 -18.98
N TRP A 259 20.96 -9.92 -19.48
CA TRP A 259 21.95 -9.94 -20.55
C TRP A 259 23.19 -10.75 -20.15
N GLU A 260 23.74 -10.51 -18.96
CA GLU A 260 24.91 -11.22 -18.45
C GLU A 260 24.63 -12.72 -18.26
N LEU A 261 23.45 -13.08 -17.73
CA LEU A 261 23.02 -14.47 -17.57
C LEU A 261 22.91 -15.18 -18.93
N ILE A 262 22.34 -14.52 -19.94
CA ILE A 262 22.23 -15.06 -21.31
C ILE A 262 23.63 -15.27 -21.92
N GLN A 263 24.54 -14.27 -21.83
CA GLN A 263 25.89 -14.36 -22.38
C GLN A 263 26.73 -15.47 -21.73
N LYS A 264 26.43 -15.82 -20.46
CA LYS A 264 27.12 -16.89 -19.71
C LYS A 264 26.40 -18.24 -19.82
N ASN A 265 25.33 -18.36 -20.61
CA ASN A 265 24.49 -19.54 -20.68
C ASN A 265 24.00 -19.99 -19.27
N ALA A 266 23.68 -19.04 -18.43
CA ALA A 266 23.29 -19.26 -17.02
C ALA A 266 21.77 -19.11 -16.81
N VAL A 267 20.99 -18.94 -17.87
CA VAL A 267 19.52 -19.01 -17.85
C VAL A 267 19.07 -20.47 -17.87
N ASP A 268 17.98 -20.78 -17.16
CA ASP A 268 17.35 -22.11 -17.17
C ASP A 268 16.38 -22.23 -18.36
N LEU A 269 16.91 -22.60 -19.52
CA LEU A 269 16.13 -22.74 -20.75
C LEU A 269 15.05 -23.83 -20.64
N ASP A 270 15.29 -24.92 -19.93
CA ASP A 270 14.31 -25.98 -19.74
C ASP A 270 13.10 -25.47 -18.97
N PHE A 271 13.34 -24.70 -17.91
CA PHE A 271 12.27 -24.03 -17.18
C PHE A 271 11.54 -22.99 -18.02
N LEU A 272 12.27 -22.11 -18.69
CA LEU A 272 11.70 -21.04 -19.49
C LEU A 272 10.83 -21.56 -20.64
N HIS A 273 11.25 -22.63 -21.31
CA HIS A 273 10.47 -23.24 -22.40
C HIS A 273 9.25 -24.04 -21.88
N ALA A 274 9.37 -24.68 -20.72
CA ALA A 274 8.26 -25.47 -20.16
C ALA A 274 7.18 -24.59 -19.52
N TYR A 275 7.57 -23.56 -18.77
CA TYR A 275 6.68 -22.82 -17.86
C TYR A 275 6.40 -21.39 -18.27
N CYS A 276 7.14 -20.80 -19.22
CA CYS A 276 7.02 -19.40 -19.59
C CYS A 276 6.56 -19.20 -21.04
N VAL A 277 5.97 -18.05 -21.31
CA VAL A 277 5.64 -17.53 -22.64
C VAL A 277 6.41 -16.23 -22.87
N GLY A 278 6.98 -16.04 -24.05
CA GLY A 278 7.60 -14.79 -24.47
C GLY A 278 9.05 -14.59 -24.05
N PHE A 279 9.73 -15.63 -23.55
CA PHE A 279 11.17 -15.52 -23.27
C PHE A 279 11.96 -15.35 -24.57
N ASP A 280 11.81 -16.24 -25.52
CA ASP A 280 12.47 -16.24 -26.82
C ASP A 280 11.48 -16.53 -27.96
N GLU A 281 11.92 -16.51 -29.21
CA GLU A 281 11.06 -16.72 -30.38
C GLU A 281 10.35 -18.09 -30.36
N THR A 282 10.91 -19.12 -29.67
CA THR A 282 10.29 -20.44 -29.58
C THR A 282 9.09 -20.46 -28.62
N THR A 283 9.12 -19.58 -27.63
CA THR A 283 8.07 -19.45 -26.60
C THR A 283 7.07 -18.33 -26.90
N MET A 284 7.27 -17.57 -28.01
CA MET A 284 6.32 -16.53 -28.42
C MET A 284 4.98 -17.10 -28.89
N PRO A 285 3.86 -16.41 -28.60
CA PRO A 285 2.58 -16.73 -29.22
C PRO A 285 2.70 -16.70 -30.76
N GLU A 286 1.97 -17.58 -31.45
CA GLU A 286 2.09 -17.78 -32.90
C GLU A 286 1.97 -16.46 -33.70
N ALA A 287 1.04 -15.59 -33.29
CA ALA A 287 0.79 -14.29 -33.94
C ALA A 287 1.98 -13.32 -33.85
N PHE A 288 2.95 -13.56 -32.98
CA PHE A 288 4.08 -12.68 -32.71
C PHE A 288 5.44 -13.30 -33.08
N ARG A 289 5.51 -14.55 -33.48
CA ARG A 289 6.74 -15.22 -33.90
C ARG A 289 7.36 -14.52 -35.11
N GLY A 290 8.69 -14.38 -35.09
CA GLY A 290 9.48 -13.71 -36.14
C GLY A 290 9.35 -12.19 -36.15
N LYS A 291 8.71 -11.59 -35.12
CA LYS A 291 8.57 -10.14 -34.98
C LYS A 291 9.64 -9.51 -34.07
N HIS A 292 10.53 -10.31 -33.51
CA HIS A 292 11.56 -9.88 -32.56
C HIS A 292 11.00 -9.11 -31.36
N MET A 293 9.93 -9.63 -30.79
CA MET A 293 9.20 -9.02 -29.65
C MET A 293 9.42 -9.79 -28.35
N SER A 294 10.25 -10.82 -28.33
CA SER A 294 10.56 -11.60 -27.14
C SER A 294 11.39 -10.82 -26.13
N TYR A 295 11.37 -11.26 -24.86
CA TYR A 295 12.22 -10.65 -23.83
C TYR A 295 13.70 -10.86 -24.12
N HIS A 296 14.10 -12.04 -24.67
CA HIS A 296 15.46 -12.33 -25.12
C HIS A 296 15.92 -11.32 -26.20
N ASP A 297 15.11 -11.11 -27.23
CA ASP A 297 15.45 -10.16 -28.31
C ASP A 297 15.61 -8.73 -27.79
N TYR A 298 14.72 -8.33 -26.85
CA TYR A 298 14.82 -7.03 -26.18
C TYR A 298 16.15 -6.90 -25.42
N VAL A 299 16.53 -7.93 -24.66
CA VAL A 299 17.75 -7.92 -23.83
C VAL A 299 19.01 -7.94 -24.70
N THR A 300 19.04 -8.76 -25.76
CA THR A 300 20.20 -8.91 -26.64
C THR A 300 20.38 -7.78 -27.66
N GLY A 301 19.37 -6.92 -27.82
CA GLY A 301 19.37 -5.82 -28.78
C GLY A 301 18.90 -6.20 -30.19
N GLU A 302 18.24 -7.34 -30.32
CA GLU A 302 17.58 -7.76 -31.56
C GLU A 302 16.11 -7.28 -31.62
N GLY A 303 15.58 -6.81 -30.46
CA GLY A 303 14.20 -6.40 -30.28
C GLY A 303 13.93 -4.92 -30.62
N TYR A 304 12.93 -4.37 -29.94
CA TYR A 304 12.25 -3.09 -30.24
C TYR A 304 13.17 -1.90 -30.49
N ASP A 305 14.17 -1.65 -29.64
CA ASP A 305 14.98 -0.45 -29.64
C ASP A 305 16.38 -0.67 -30.23
N ARG A 306 16.69 -1.89 -30.64
CA ARG A 306 17.99 -2.27 -31.22
C ARG A 306 19.19 -1.97 -30.31
N ILE A 307 18.98 -1.96 -28.98
CA ILE A 307 20.01 -1.68 -27.99
C ILE A 307 20.21 -2.91 -27.10
N ALA A 308 21.41 -3.46 -27.07
CA ALA A 308 21.78 -4.52 -26.15
C ALA A 308 21.83 -3.97 -24.71
N LYS A 309 21.21 -4.67 -23.76
CA LYS A 309 21.10 -4.25 -22.37
C LYS A 309 22.33 -4.67 -21.56
N THR A 310 23.52 -4.26 -22.03
CA THR A 310 24.79 -4.64 -21.38
C THR A 310 24.91 -4.02 -19.98
N PRO A 311 25.79 -4.56 -19.09
CA PRO A 311 26.10 -3.91 -17.83
C PRO A 311 26.54 -2.44 -17.95
N GLU A 312 27.31 -2.09 -19.01
CA GLU A 312 27.75 -0.71 -19.28
C GLU A 312 26.58 0.20 -19.69
N TRP A 313 25.61 -0.32 -20.46
CA TRP A 313 24.39 0.41 -20.76
C TRP A 313 23.62 0.73 -19.47
N ALA A 314 23.47 -0.26 -18.58
CA ALA A 314 22.76 -0.07 -17.33
C ALA A 314 23.50 0.82 -16.33
N GLU A 315 24.85 0.76 -16.26
CA GLU A 315 25.67 1.65 -15.42
C GLU A 315 25.35 3.13 -15.70
N GLY A 316 25.24 3.49 -16.97
CA GLY A 316 24.87 4.87 -17.37
C GLY A 316 23.45 5.29 -16.95
N ILE A 317 22.58 4.35 -16.62
CA ILE A 317 21.18 4.58 -16.24
C ILE A 317 20.98 4.48 -14.73
N CYS A 318 21.43 3.37 -14.13
CA CYS A 318 21.15 3.06 -12.73
C CYS A 318 22.23 3.49 -11.75
N GLY A 319 23.40 3.91 -12.26
CA GLY A 319 24.52 4.37 -11.44
C GLY A 319 25.28 3.23 -10.72
N ILE A 320 24.93 1.98 -10.98
CA ILE A 320 25.64 0.82 -10.42
C ILE A 320 26.74 0.43 -11.40
N ALA A 321 27.97 0.27 -10.91
CA ALA A 321 29.11 -0.08 -11.75
C ALA A 321 28.87 -1.40 -12.51
N ALA A 322 29.26 -1.46 -13.78
CA ALA A 322 29.11 -2.65 -14.61
C ALA A 322 29.76 -3.91 -13.99
N SER A 323 30.86 -3.72 -13.25
CA SER A 323 31.52 -4.80 -12.49
C SER A 323 30.61 -5.37 -11.41
N ASP A 324 29.86 -4.52 -10.70
CA ASP A 324 28.97 -4.92 -9.62
C ASP A 324 27.71 -5.61 -10.18
N ILE A 325 27.20 -5.14 -11.33
CA ILE A 325 26.12 -5.81 -12.05
C ILE A 325 26.54 -7.22 -12.47
N ARG A 326 27.76 -7.40 -13.00
CA ARG A 326 28.31 -8.73 -13.34
C ARG A 326 28.49 -9.61 -12.11
N SER A 327 28.96 -9.03 -11.00
CA SER A 327 29.11 -9.75 -9.74
C SER A 327 27.74 -10.22 -9.19
N LEU A 328 26.73 -9.38 -9.28
CA LEU A 328 25.35 -9.72 -8.89
C LEU A 328 24.78 -10.82 -9.80
N ALA A 329 24.93 -10.70 -11.12
CA ALA A 329 24.52 -11.73 -12.08
C ALA A 329 25.23 -13.08 -11.81
N HIS A 330 26.53 -13.05 -11.51
CA HIS A 330 27.28 -14.24 -11.11
C HIS A 330 26.70 -14.87 -9.82
N SER A 331 26.40 -14.07 -8.83
CA SER A 331 25.81 -14.56 -7.57
C SER A 331 24.44 -15.22 -7.81
N ILE A 332 23.60 -14.63 -8.68
CA ILE A 332 22.29 -15.16 -9.06
C ILE A 332 22.45 -16.50 -9.81
N ALA A 333 23.39 -16.58 -10.77
CA ALA A 333 23.64 -17.80 -11.55
C ALA A 333 24.09 -19.00 -10.70
N HIS A 334 24.68 -18.75 -9.54
CA HIS A 334 25.21 -19.80 -8.66
C HIS A 334 24.38 -20.05 -7.41
N ALA A 335 23.35 -19.23 -7.17
CA ALA A 335 22.44 -19.43 -6.05
C ALA A 335 21.64 -20.73 -6.22
N GLN A 336 21.66 -21.56 -5.18
CA GLN A 336 20.86 -22.79 -5.16
C GLN A 336 19.40 -22.49 -4.78
N ARG A 337 19.21 -21.45 -3.96
CA ARG A 337 17.88 -20.96 -3.52
C ARG A 337 17.90 -19.46 -3.52
N LEU A 338 17.37 -18.88 -4.59
CA LEU A 338 17.23 -17.43 -4.77
C LEU A 338 15.87 -16.95 -4.24
N HIS A 339 15.88 -16.09 -3.23
CA HIS A 339 14.68 -15.44 -2.73
C HIS A 339 14.63 -13.99 -3.20
N VAL A 340 13.73 -13.67 -4.13
CA VAL A 340 13.54 -12.30 -4.60
C VAL A 340 12.31 -11.70 -3.92
N LEU A 341 12.47 -10.52 -3.34
CA LEU A 341 11.40 -9.75 -2.71
C LEU A 341 11.31 -8.37 -3.36
N SER A 342 10.18 -8.06 -3.97
CA SER A 342 9.89 -6.68 -4.38
C SER A 342 9.11 -5.97 -3.27
N GLY A 343 9.70 -4.92 -2.71
CA GLY A 343 8.97 -3.93 -1.93
C GLY A 343 8.06 -3.07 -2.82
N TRP A 344 7.31 -2.17 -2.22
CA TRP A 344 6.42 -1.30 -2.99
C TRP A 344 7.05 0.04 -3.38
N GLY A 345 8.35 0.23 -3.14
CA GLY A 345 9.10 1.42 -3.55
C GLY A 345 9.19 1.56 -5.08
N PRO A 346 9.73 0.56 -5.80
CA PRO A 346 9.94 0.63 -7.25
C PRO A 346 8.65 0.81 -8.04
N GLN A 347 7.55 0.19 -7.61
CA GLN A 347 6.28 0.26 -8.33
C GLN A 347 5.56 1.61 -8.21
N ARG A 348 5.95 2.51 -7.26
CA ARG A 348 5.32 3.84 -7.08
C ARG A 348 5.96 4.92 -7.95
N ARG A 349 6.30 4.55 -9.21
CA ARG A 349 6.94 5.42 -10.18
C ARG A 349 6.17 5.40 -11.50
N SER A 350 6.47 6.33 -12.39
CA SER A 350 5.82 6.41 -13.71
C SER A 350 5.95 5.14 -14.54
N ASN A 351 7.04 4.39 -14.34
CA ASN A 351 7.33 3.09 -14.97
C ASN A 351 7.21 1.92 -13.99
N GLY A 352 6.44 2.08 -12.92
CA GLY A 352 6.40 1.17 -11.78
C GLY A 352 5.87 -0.21 -12.11
N GLU A 353 4.96 -0.36 -13.07
CA GLU A 353 4.45 -1.63 -13.56
C GLU A 353 5.59 -2.50 -14.10
N TRP A 354 6.45 -1.92 -14.94
CA TRP A 354 7.57 -2.62 -15.55
C TRP A 354 8.70 -2.88 -14.57
N SER A 355 8.94 -1.97 -13.62
CA SER A 355 9.91 -2.20 -12.53
C SER A 355 9.50 -3.38 -11.65
N ALA A 356 8.21 -3.50 -11.31
CA ALA A 356 7.68 -4.65 -10.57
C ALA A 356 7.76 -5.93 -11.39
N TRP A 357 7.39 -5.87 -12.68
CA TRP A 357 7.45 -7.03 -13.57
C TRP A 357 8.89 -7.53 -13.77
N ALA A 358 9.86 -6.63 -13.92
CA ALA A 358 11.27 -6.99 -14.01
C ALA A 358 11.75 -7.75 -12.77
N ALA A 359 11.38 -7.32 -11.56
CA ALA A 359 11.71 -8.04 -10.33
C ALA A 359 11.11 -9.46 -10.30
N MET A 360 9.90 -9.66 -10.83
CA MET A 360 9.25 -10.96 -10.97
C MET A 360 9.93 -11.85 -12.02
N THR A 361 10.48 -11.23 -13.07
CA THR A 361 11.18 -11.95 -14.14
C THR A 361 12.49 -12.56 -13.67
N LEU A 362 13.18 -11.90 -12.75
CA LEU A 362 14.54 -12.30 -12.32
C LEU A 362 14.63 -13.75 -11.81
N PRO A 363 13.81 -14.24 -10.87
CA PRO A 363 13.86 -15.62 -10.44
C PRO A 363 13.43 -16.62 -11.53
N CYS A 364 12.59 -16.19 -12.48
CA CYS A 364 12.16 -17.03 -13.60
C CYS A 364 13.31 -17.34 -14.56
N LEU A 365 14.22 -16.38 -14.80
CA LEU A 365 15.37 -16.57 -15.70
C LEU A 365 16.27 -17.72 -15.27
N VAL A 366 16.36 -18.01 -13.97
CA VAL A 366 17.20 -19.07 -13.41
C VAL A 366 16.37 -20.25 -12.84
N GLY A 367 15.10 -20.35 -13.20
CA GLY A 367 14.21 -21.45 -12.80
C GLY A 367 13.92 -21.52 -11.28
N GLN A 368 14.17 -20.44 -10.53
CA GLN A 368 14.10 -20.39 -9.07
C GLN A 368 12.73 -19.91 -8.56
N VAL A 369 11.65 -20.53 -9.05
CA VAL A 369 10.26 -20.34 -8.61
C VAL A 369 9.58 -21.66 -8.32
N GLY A 370 8.67 -21.69 -7.36
CA GLY A 370 7.93 -22.88 -6.97
C GLY A 370 8.73 -23.88 -6.13
N LEU A 371 9.92 -23.51 -5.69
CA LEU A 371 10.83 -24.34 -4.89
C LEU A 371 10.93 -23.82 -3.45
N GLU A 372 11.22 -24.72 -2.51
CA GLU A 372 11.49 -24.34 -1.12
C GLU A 372 12.68 -23.38 -1.03
N GLY A 373 12.55 -22.33 -0.22
CA GLY A 373 13.57 -21.29 -0.06
C GLY A 373 13.55 -20.21 -1.14
N THR A 374 12.69 -20.34 -2.19
CA THR A 374 12.62 -19.36 -3.28
C THR A 374 11.38 -18.48 -3.19
N SER A 375 11.33 -17.43 -4.00
CA SER A 375 10.15 -16.59 -4.19
C SER A 375 10.04 -16.14 -5.64
N ASN A 376 8.83 -15.75 -6.05
CA ASN A 376 8.50 -15.32 -7.40
C ASN A 376 8.67 -13.79 -7.62
N GLY A 377 9.37 -13.09 -6.74
CA GLY A 377 9.58 -11.64 -6.86
C GLY A 377 8.41 -10.77 -6.40
N LEU A 378 7.32 -11.36 -5.94
CA LEU A 378 6.21 -10.63 -5.31
C LEU A 378 6.52 -10.30 -3.84
N TYR A 379 5.65 -9.46 -3.26
CA TYR A 379 5.69 -9.20 -1.82
C TYR A 379 5.31 -10.48 -1.05
N PRO A 380 5.90 -10.75 0.13
CA PRO A 380 5.66 -11.99 0.86
C PRO A 380 4.18 -12.22 1.18
N TRP A 381 3.74 -13.45 1.02
CA TRP A 381 2.40 -13.88 1.35
C TRP A 381 2.05 -13.60 2.82
N HIS A 382 0.96 -12.90 3.03
CA HIS A 382 0.38 -12.68 4.35
C HIS A 382 -1.13 -12.42 4.19
N HIS A 383 -1.91 -13.42 4.47
CA HIS A 383 -3.35 -13.34 4.31
C HIS A 383 -4.08 -13.38 5.64
N ARG A 384 -5.32 -12.90 5.62
CA ARG A 384 -6.17 -12.99 6.79
C ARG A 384 -6.52 -14.44 7.06
N VAL A 385 -6.42 -14.86 8.33
CA VAL A 385 -6.96 -16.14 8.79
C VAL A 385 -8.48 -16.12 8.71
N LEU A 386 -9.10 -15.04 9.20
CA LEU A 386 -10.52 -14.82 9.01
C LEU A 386 -10.77 -14.30 7.60
N SER A 387 -11.26 -15.17 6.74
CA SER A 387 -11.57 -14.86 5.34
C SER A 387 -12.81 -13.97 5.20
N SER A 388 -13.78 -14.12 6.11
CA SER A 388 -15.04 -13.38 6.10
C SER A 388 -14.90 -11.95 6.60
N SER A 389 -15.64 -11.03 6.01
CA SER A 389 -15.81 -9.64 6.45
C SER A 389 -17.28 -9.25 6.30
N LEU A 390 -17.71 -8.15 6.93
CA LEU A 390 -19.08 -7.66 6.81
C LEU A 390 -19.53 -7.68 5.35
N PRO A 391 -20.55 -8.49 4.98
CA PRO A 391 -21.00 -8.63 3.60
C PRO A 391 -21.52 -7.29 3.08
N ALA A 392 -20.87 -6.74 2.05
CA ALA A 392 -21.30 -5.50 1.45
C ALA A 392 -22.58 -5.65 0.59
N GLY A 393 -22.94 -6.88 0.22
CA GLY A 393 -23.97 -7.13 -0.78
C GLY A 393 -23.48 -6.87 -2.21
N ARG A 394 -24.37 -6.95 -3.18
CA ARG A 394 -24.08 -6.67 -4.59
C ARG A 394 -24.22 -5.16 -4.84
N ASN A 395 -23.24 -4.56 -5.49
CA ASN A 395 -23.37 -3.21 -6.04
C ASN A 395 -24.01 -3.28 -7.43
N PRO A 396 -25.22 -2.73 -7.65
CA PRO A 396 -25.85 -2.73 -8.96
C PRO A 396 -25.21 -1.75 -9.95
N VAL A 397 -24.52 -0.71 -9.47
CA VAL A 397 -23.80 0.25 -10.33
C VAL A 397 -22.58 -0.44 -10.91
N ALA A 398 -22.56 -0.58 -12.24
CA ALA A 398 -21.47 -1.24 -12.95
C ALA A 398 -20.22 -0.37 -13.06
N ALA A 399 -20.40 0.95 -13.11
CA ALA A 399 -19.33 1.92 -13.27
C ALA A 399 -18.33 1.88 -12.10
N SER A 400 -17.05 1.97 -12.44
CA SER A 400 -15.96 2.11 -11.47
C SER A 400 -14.80 2.91 -12.04
N ILE A 401 -14.06 3.60 -11.16
CA ILE A 401 -12.91 4.44 -11.51
C ILE A 401 -11.64 3.99 -10.77
N PRO A 402 -10.44 4.27 -11.29
CA PRO A 402 -9.21 4.11 -10.52
C PRO A 402 -9.26 4.99 -9.27
N VAL A 403 -8.78 4.48 -8.14
CA VAL A 403 -8.78 5.24 -6.88
C VAL A 403 -8.03 6.57 -6.99
N PHE A 404 -7.00 6.63 -7.81
CA PHE A 404 -6.18 7.83 -8.01
C PHE A 404 -6.91 8.92 -8.81
N GLU A 405 -7.99 8.59 -9.52
CA GLU A 405 -8.81 9.52 -10.30
C GLU A 405 -9.93 10.20 -9.46
N THR A 406 -9.95 10.03 -8.13
CA THR A 406 -11.05 10.55 -7.27
C THR A 406 -11.22 12.06 -7.39
N ILE A 407 -10.15 12.86 -7.33
CA ILE A 407 -10.23 14.33 -7.43
C ILE A 407 -10.64 14.74 -8.85
N HIS A 408 -10.09 14.07 -9.86
CA HIS A 408 -10.48 14.29 -11.26
C HIS A 408 -11.95 13.98 -11.51
N ALA A 409 -12.48 12.89 -10.91
CA ALA A 409 -13.89 12.55 -11.01
C ALA A 409 -14.84 13.55 -10.32
N ILE A 410 -14.37 14.26 -9.29
CA ILE A 410 -15.11 15.37 -8.69
C ILE A 410 -15.16 16.55 -9.65
N GLU A 411 -14.05 16.88 -10.30
CA GLU A 411 -13.89 18.08 -11.12
C GLU A 411 -14.36 17.89 -12.57
N HIS A 412 -14.01 16.78 -13.19
CA HIS A 412 -14.16 16.49 -14.63
C HIS A 412 -14.82 15.14 -14.90
N GLY A 413 -15.65 14.62 -13.99
CA GLY A 413 -16.22 13.29 -14.12
C GLY A 413 -16.90 13.03 -15.46
N GLU A 414 -17.62 14.02 -16.01
CA GLU A 414 -18.31 13.91 -17.30
C GLU A 414 -17.37 13.76 -18.51
N GLU A 415 -16.07 14.09 -18.35
CA GLU A 415 -15.04 13.96 -19.38
C GLU A 415 -14.31 12.61 -19.31
N MET A 416 -14.51 11.86 -18.22
CA MET A 416 -13.81 10.59 -17.97
C MET A 416 -14.40 9.45 -18.78
N THR A 417 -13.54 8.77 -19.54
CA THR A 417 -13.88 7.60 -20.36
C THR A 417 -13.03 6.38 -20.01
N ALA A 418 -13.38 5.24 -20.62
CA ALA A 418 -12.57 4.04 -20.53
C ALA A 418 -11.15 4.26 -21.10
N GLU A 419 -11.03 5.03 -22.16
CA GLU A 419 -9.80 5.25 -22.93
C GLU A 419 -8.85 6.25 -22.25
N ASN A 420 -9.37 7.36 -21.68
CA ASN A 420 -8.53 8.40 -21.11
C ASN A 420 -8.25 8.21 -19.60
N SER A 421 -9.24 7.78 -18.82
CA SER A 421 -9.18 7.71 -17.35
C SER A 421 -9.37 6.30 -16.79
N GLY A 422 -9.57 5.31 -17.64
CA GLY A 422 -9.72 3.91 -17.21
C GLY A 422 -11.07 3.64 -16.52
N VAL A 423 -12.16 4.32 -16.91
CA VAL A 423 -13.51 3.97 -16.45
C VAL A 423 -13.82 2.53 -16.85
N ARG A 424 -14.44 1.77 -15.94
CA ARG A 424 -14.86 0.38 -16.20
C ARG A 424 -16.35 0.24 -15.96
N GLY A 425 -16.97 -0.73 -16.64
CA GLY A 425 -18.39 -1.02 -16.53
C GLY A 425 -19.31 0.00 -17.22
N ALA A 426 -18.75 1.08 -17.76
CA ALA A 426 -19.39 2.09 -18.58
C ALA A 426 -18.34 2.65 -19.58
N ALA A 427 -18.81 3.17 -20.72
CA ALA A 427 -17.92 3.84 -21.68
C ALA A 427 -17.39 5.19 -21.14
N ARG A 428 -18.22 5.88 -20.37
CA ARG A 428 -17.91 7.16 -19.71
C ARG A 428 -18.75 7.32 -18.44
N LEU A 429 -18.38 8.24 -17.56
CA LEU A 429 -19.27 8.67 -16.47
C LEU A 429 -20.31 9.65 -16.99
N GLU A 430 -21.54 9.54 -16.48
CA GLU A 430 -22.61 10.50 -16.80
C GLU A 430 -22.48 11.79 -15.99
N HIS A 431 -21.97 11.67 -14.77
CA HIS A 431 -21.82 12.77 -13.82
C HIS A 431 -20.47 12.68 -13.08
N GLY A 432 -20.01 13.81 -12.56
CA GLY A 432 -18.98 13.82 -11.53
C GLY A 432 -19.52 13.35 -10.17
N ILE A 433 -18.63 13.15 -9.21
CA ILE A 433 -18.99 12.78 -7.84
C ILE A 433 -19.73 13.97 -7.18
N LYS A 434 -20.98 13.77 -6.78
CA LYS A 434 -21.83 14.79 -6.15
C LYS A 434 -22.02 14.59 -4.65
N TYR A 435 -22.01 13.34 -4.19
CA TYR A 435 -22.04 12.98 -2.78
C TYR A 435 -20.82 12.11 -2.44
N LEU A 436 -19.97 12.61 -1.55
CA LEU A 436 -18.71 11.96 -1.17
C LEU A 436 -18.75 11.52 0.29
N VAL A 437 -18.52 10.24 0.57
CA VAL A 437 -18.26 9.73 1.92
C VAL A 437 -16.75 9.61 2.14
N ASN A 438 -16.19 10.44 2.99
CA ASN A 438 -14.79 10.33 3.43
C ASN A 438 -14.73 9.62 4.79
N TYR A 439 -14.53 8.30 4.77
CA TYR A 439 -14.50 7.46 5.98
C TYR A 439 -13.10 6.93 6.27
N ALA A 440 -12.62 7.17 7.49
CA ALA A 440 -11.37 6.64 8.05
C ALA A 440 -10.16 6.90 7.13
N GLY A 441 -10.09 8.08 6.51
CA GLY A 441 -9.05 8.41 5.55
C GLY A 441 -8.73 9.90 5.44
N ASN A 442 -7.45 10.22 5.36
CA ASN A 442 -6.93 11.54 5.00
C ASN A 442 -6.35 11.51 3.58
N SER A 443 -6.98 10.74 2.66
CA SER A 443 -6.43 10.49 1.34
C SER A 443 -6.59 11.66 0.38
N LEU A 444 -7.69 12.38 0.48
CA LEU A 444 -8.05 13.46 -0.46
C LEU A 444 -7.04 14.61 -0.48
N THR A 445 -6.48 14.98 0.68
CA THR A 445 -5.58 16.12 0.84
C THR A 445 -4.20 15.73 1.40
N ASN A 446 -3.87 14.42 1.44
CA ASN A 446 -2.57 13.97 1.95
C ASN A 446 -1.93 12.86 1.10
N GLN A 447 -2.70 11.84 0.65
CA GLN A 447 -2.15 10.76 -0.17
C GLN A 447 -2.31 11.00 -1.67
N HIS A 448 -3.25 11.84 -2.07
CA HIS A 448 -3.39 12.27 -3.45
C HIS A 448 -2.23 13.16 -3.86
N SER A 449 -1.78 13.08 -5.09
CA SER A 449 -0.79 13.98 -5.67
C SER A 449 -1.40 15.38 -5.89
N ASP A 450 -0.54 16.40 -5.98
CA ASP A 450 -0.94 17.79 -6.15
C ASP A 450 -2.01 18.22 -5.14
N VAL A 451 -1.62 18.20 -3.86
CA VAL A 451 -2.58 18.50 -2.78
C VAL A 451 -3.14 19.92 -2.84
N ARG A 452 -2.41 20.88 -3.43
CA ARG A 452 -2.93 22.24 -3.62
C ARG A 452 -4.17 22.22 -4.51
N HIS A 453 -4.07 21.57 -5.67
CA HIS A 453 -5.22 21.40 -6.56
C HIS A 453 -6.37 20.63 -5.87
N SER A 454 -6.04 19.58 -5.09
CA SER A 454 -7.05 18.87 -4.31
C SER A 454 -7.79 19.79 -3.33
N HIS A 455 -7.08 20.72 -2.67
CA HIS A 455 -7.69 21.71 -1.78
C HIS A 455 -8.63 22.67 -2.55
N GLU A 456 -8.24 23.12 -3.74
CA GLU A 456 -9.05 24.00 -4.59
C GLU A 456 -10.33 23.29 -5.04
N VAL A 457 -10.23 22.06 -5.54
CA VAL A 457 -11.40 21.27 -6.01
C VAL A 457 -12.37 20.96 -4.88
N LEU A 458 -11.87 20.55 -3.71
CA LEU A 458 -12.71 20.24 -2.56
C LEU A 458 -13.38 21.47 -1.94
N ALA A 459 -12.77 22.65 -2.06
CA ALA A 459 -13.34 23.91 -1.59
C ALA A 459 -14.51 24.39 -2.47
N ASP A 460 -14.57 23.97 -3.73
CA ASP A 460 -15.62 24.36 -4.67
C ASP A 460 -16.88 23.49 -4.48
N GLU A 461 -17.89 24.05 -3.82
CA GLU A 461 -19.16 23.38 -3.53
C GLU A 461 -19.97 23.06 -4.82
N SER A 462 -19.67 23.70 -5.94
CA SER A 462 -20.31 23.41 -7.23
C SER A 462 -19.85 22.09 -7.86
N LYS A 463 -18.66 21.62 -7.51
CA LYS A 463 -18.07 20.37 -8.02
C LYS A 463 -18.63 19.14 -7.30
N CYS A 464 -18.62 19.15 -5.98
CA CYS A 464 -19.21 18.12 -5.13
C CYS A 464 -20.20 18.76 -4.16
N GLU A 465 -21.48 18.42 -4.25
CA GLU A 465 -22.55 19.13 -3.53
C GLU A 465 -22.54 18.83 -2.02
N PHE A 466 -22.08 17.61 -1.62
CA PHE A 466 -22.03 17.22 -0.22
C PHE A 466 -20.89 16.27 0.09
N ILE A 467 -20.19 16.55 1.19
CA ILE A 467 -19.10 15.71 1.72
C ILE A 467 -19.44 15.31 3.14
N LEU A 468 -19.67 14.00 3.36
CA LEU A 468 -19.82 13.40 4.67
C LEU A 468 -18.44 12.94 5.18
N GLY A 469 -17.96 13.54 6.26
CA GLY A 469 -16.72 13.17 6.92
C GLY A 469 -16.93 12.25 8.11
N ILE A 470 -16.16 11.16 8.23
CA ILE A 470 -16.27 10.21 9.35
C ILE A 470 -14.87 9.79 9.76
N ASP A 471 -14.41 10.23 10.90
CA ASP A 471 -13.10 9.84 11.43
C ASP A 471 -13.06 9.99 12.96
N THR A 472 -11.93 9.64 13.53
CA THR A 472 -11.65 9.70 14.97
C THR A 472 -11.04 11.02 15.39
N VAL A 473 -10.32 11.71 14.51
CA VAL A 473 -9.64 12.99 14.75
C VAL A 473 -9.87 13.95 13.58
N MET A 474 -9.82 15.25 13.85
CA MET A 474 -9.87 16.27 12.80
C MET A 474 -8.57 16.23 11.99
N CYS A 475 -8.62 15.62 10.80
CA CYS A 475 -7.53 15.62 9.82
C CYS A 475 -7.78 16.65 8.70
N ASP A 476 -6.80 16.81 7.79
CA ASP A 476 -6.90 17.83 6.74
C ASP A 476 -8.08 17.61 5.80
N SER A 477 -8.31 16.37 5.36
CA SER A 477 -9.43 16.03 4.46
C SER A 477 -10.79 16.30 5.10
N LEU A 478 -10.92 16.21 6.43
CA LEU A 478 -12.18 16.48 7.12
C LEU A 478 -12.55 17.97 7.16
N LYS A 479 -11.60 18.89 6.98
CA LYS A 479 -11.89 20.33 6.92
C LYS A 479 -12.80 20.72 5.75
N TYR A 480 -12.99 19.81 4.78
CA TYR A 480 -13.84 20.00 3.61
C TYR A 480 -15.22 19.35 3.76
N ALA A 481 -15.46 18.59 4.84
CA ALA A 481 -16.74 17.95 5.07
C ALA A 481 -17.83 18.96 5.47
N ASP A 482 -19.04 18.76 5.00
CA ASP A 482 -20.23 19.56 5.37
C ASP A 482 -20.80 19.11 6.71
N VAL A 483 -20.78 17.79 6.95
CA VAL A 483 -21.12 17.16 8.23
C VAL A 483 -20.02 16.20 8.62
N ILE A 484 -19.62 16.19 9.90
CA ILE A 484 -18.63 15.27 10.45
C ILE A 484 -19.28 14.42 11.54
N LEU A 485 -19.13 13.10 11.40
CA LEU A 485 -19.57 12.12 12.40
C LEU A 485 -18.35 11.57 13.17
N PRO A 486 -18.34 11.61 14.51
CA PRO A 486 -17.22 11.17 15.32
C PRO A 486 -17.20 9.65 15.48
N ASP A 487 -16.17 8.99 14.94
CA ASP A 487 -15.98 7.54 15.03
C ASP A 487 -15.30 7.11 16.32
N LEU A 488 -15.59 5.88 16.77
CA LEU A 488 -14.85 5.18 17.81
C LEU A 488 -13.51 4.65 17.28
N LEU A 489 -12.49 4.72 18.12
CA LEU A 489 -11.25 3.98 17.84
C LEU A 489 -11.49 2.47 17.99
N ARG A 490 -10.68 1.65 17.30
CA ARG A 490 -10.80 0.19 17.38
C ARG A 490 -10.68 -0.34 18.80
N ILE A 491 -9.83 0.27 19.61
CA ILE A 491 -9.68 -0.09 21.02
C ILE A 491 -10.90 0.28 21.89
N GLU A 492 -11.79 1.15 21.42
CA GLU A 492 -12.97 1.62 22.15
C GLU A 492 -14.22 0.78 21.88
N GLN A 493 -14.13 -0.24 21.05
CA GLN A 493 -15.26 -1.08 20.64
C GLN A 493 -14.85 -2.56 20.63
N GLN A 494 -15.83 -3.45 20.65
CA GLN A 494 -15.62 -4.84 20.32
C GLN A 494 -15.15 -4.91 18.87
N SER A 495 -14.04 -5.57 18.63
CA SER A 495 -13.43 -5.56 17.31
C SER A 495 -12.61 -6.83 17.09
N GLN A 496 -12.44 -7.21 15.84
CA GLN A 496 -11.71 -8.42 15.45
C GLN A 496 -10.86 -8.16 14.22
N THR A 497 -9.65 -8.71 14.21
CA THR A 497 -8.75 -8.67 13.07
C THR A 497 -7.94 -9.95 12.98
N SER A 498 -7.41 -10.26 11.82
CA SER A 498 -6.52 -11.41 11.63
C SER A 498 -5.45 -11.11 10.59
N GLY A 499 -4.36 -11.85 10.65
CA GLY A 499 -3.25 -11.76 9.70
C GLY A 499 -2.25 -12.87 9.92
N GLY A 500 -1.15 -12.81 9.20
CA GLY A 500 -0.04 -13.74 9.33
C GLY A 500 0.35 -14.43 8.03
N ALA A 501 1.39 -15.23 8.11
CA ALA A 501 1.95 -16.05 7.04
C ALA A 501 1.87 -17.54 7.43
N ASP A 502 2.96 -18.28 7.47
CA ASP A 502 2.97 -19.69 7.88
C ASP A 502 2.29 -19.90 9.25
N TRP A 503 2.55 -18.97 10.17
CA TRP A 503 1.75 -18.80 11.37
C TRP A 503 0.77 -17.65 11.21
N GLY A 504 -0.53 -17.98 11.23
CA GLY A 504 -1.62 -17.00 11.30
C GLY A 504 -1.98 -16.63 12.74
N HIS A 505 -2.61 -15.48 12.91
CA HIS A 505 -3.15 -15.04 14.20
C HIS A 505 -4.50 -14.37 14.04
N ILE A 506 -5.32 -14.46 15.06
CA ILE A 506 -6.59 -13.74 15.25
C ILE A 506 -6.49 -12.97 16.54
N VAL A 507 -6.90 -11.70 16.52
CA VAL A 507 -7.07 -10.89 17.73
C VAL A 507 -8.54 -10.54 17.86
N THR A 508 -9.15 -10.95 18.96
CA THR A 508 -10.52 -10.58 19.35
C THR A 508 -10.45 -9.56 20.48
N GLY A 509 -10.93 -8.35 20.19
CA GLY A 509 -10.75 -7.21 21.10
C GLY A 509 -12.00 -6.89 21.91
N TRP A 510 -11.82 -6.62 23.21
CA TRP A 510 -12.83 -6.01 24.07
C TRP A 510 -12.65 -4.49 24.13
N PRO A 511 -13.73 -3.73 24.35
CA PRO A 511 -13.62 -2.29 24.57
C PRO A 511 -12.71 -1.94 25.73
N VAL A 512 -11.73 -1.09 25.48
CA VAL A 512 -10.83 -0.54 26.50
C VAL A 512 -11.51 0.68 27.14
N PRO A 513 -11.46 0.85 28.47
CA PRO A 513 -12.02 2.02 29.13
C PRO A 513 -11.19 3.26 28.78
N THR A 514 -11.74 4.11 27.94
CA THR A 514 -11.23 5.42 27.57
C THR A 514 -12.29 6.47 27.82
N ARG A 515 -11.90 7.74 27.81
CA ARG A 515 -12.88 8.82 27.84
C ARG A 515 -13.72 8.76 26.56
N ARG A 516 -15.03 8.62 26.72
CA ARG A 516 -16.01 8.69 25.64
C ARG A 516 -16.91 9.89 25.83
N ASP A 517 -17.23 10.54 24.74
CA ASP A 517 -18.25 11.58 24.68
C ASP A 517 -19.48 10.99 23.90
N GLU A 518 -19.74 11.45 22.68
CA GLU A 518 -20.90 11.00 21.89
C GLU A 518 -20.51 10.14 20.65
N GLN A 519 -19.27 9.64 20.60
CA GLN A 519 -18.80 8.85 19.46
C GLN A 519 -19.63 7.56 19.30
N LYS A 520 -19.83 7.15 18.04
CA LYS A 520 -20.47 5.88 17.66
C LYS A 520 -19.55 5.07 16.77
N SER A 521 -19.77 3.76 16.69
CA SER A 521 -19.08 2.95 15.68
C SER A 521 -19.58 3.27 14.27
N ALA A 522 -18.74 3.07 13.26
CA ALA A 522 -19.14 3.27 11.88
C ALA A 522 -20.34 2.38 11.50
N TYR A 523 -20.45 1.19 12.05
CA TYR A 523 -21.62 0.33 11.85
C TYR A 523 -22.89 0.98 12.39
N GLU A 524 -22.86 1.51 13.60
CA GLU A 524 -24.00 2.18 14.21
C GLU A 524 -24.41 3.45 13.45
N MET A 525 -23.44 4.23 12.96
CA MET A 525 -23.72 5.40 12.13
C MET A 525 -24.43 5.01 10.83
N ALA A 526 -23.93 3.97 10.14
CA ALA A 526 -24.53 3.46 8.91
C ALA A 526 -25.94 2.87 9.19
N ARG A 527 -26.14 2.22 10.35
CA ARG A 527 -27.47 1.74 10.78
C ARG A 527 -28.45 2.87 10.99
N LEU A 528 -28.05 3.95 11.66
CA LEU A 528 -28.90 5.14 11.85
C LEU A 528 -29.29 5.78 10.51
N MET A 529 -28.36 5.89 9.58
CA MET A 529 -28.67 6.36 8.21
C MET A 529 -29.59 5.39 7.48
N ALA A 530 -29.37 4.06 7.63
CA ALA A 530 -30.26 3.04 7.05
C ALA A 530 -31.69 3.14 7.60
N ALA A 531 -31.84 3.41 8.89
CA ALA A 531 -33.17 3.62 9.52
C ALA A 531 -33.84 4.88 8.96
N SER A 532 -33.12 6.00 8.86
CA SER A 532 -33.64 7.25 8.28
C SER A 532 -34.05 7.09 6.81
N LEU A 533 -33.35 6.22 6.05
CA LEU A 533 -33.60 5.94 4.64
C LEU A 533 -34.53 4.73 4.39
N GLY A 534 -35.08 4.11 5.44
CA GLY A 534 -36.06 3.03 5.35
C GLY A 534 -35.50 1.66 4.95
N VAL A 535 -34.17 1.44 5.05
CA VAL A 535 -33.50 0.18 4.67
C VAL A 535 -32.78 -0.50 5.86
N GLU A 536 -33.18 -0.21 7.11
CA GLU A 536 -32.50 -0.73 8.30
C GLU A 536 -32.52 -2.26 8.36
N GLN A 537 -33.64 -2.88 8.00
CA GLN A 537 -33.79 -4.33 8.03
C GLN A 537 -32.87 -5.03 7.04
N GLU A 538 -32.76 -4.50 5.83
CA GLU A 538 -31.85 -4.98 4.77
C GLU A 538 -30.37 -4.79 5.17
N PHE A 539 -30.08 -3.67 5.80
CA PHE A 539 -28.74 -3.36 6.27
C PHE A 539 -28.32 -4.26 7.43
N THR A 540 -29.15 -4.41 8.48
CA THR A 540 -28.78 -5.13 9.68
C THR A 540 -28.99 -6.64 9.57
N LEU A 541 -30.01 -7.09 8.80
CA LEU A 541 -30.56 -8.46 8.84
C LEU A 541 -30.92 -8.87 10.27
N GLY A 542 -31.35 -7.90 11.09
CA GLY A 542 -31.71 -8.10 12.51
C GLY A 542 -30.51 -8.32 13.43
N ARG A 543 -29.26 -8.04 13.00
CA ARG A 543 -28.03 -8.28 13.75
C ARG A 543 -27.41 -6.98 14.26
N THR A 544 -26.87 -7.04 15.48
CA THR A 544 -25.97 -6.02 16.01
C THR A 544 -24.56 -6.19 15.43
N GLU A 545 -23.67 -5.21 15.65
CA GLU A 545 -22.26 -5.32 15.26
C GLU A 545 -21.57 -6.51 15.96
N GLY A 546 -21.87 -6.75 17.23
CA GLY A 546 -21.36 -7.90 17.97
C GLY A 546 -21.83 -9.25 17.40
N ASP A 547 -23.09 -9.35 16.98
CA ASP A 547 -23.61 -10.54 16.30
C ASP A 547 -22.89 -10.80 15.00
N TRP A 548 -22.60 -9.75 14.21
CA TRP A 548 -21.81 -9.88 12.98
C TRP A 548 -20.40 -10.37 13.24
N ILE A 549 -19.71 -9.87 14.27
CA ILE A 549 -18.36 -10.32 14.64
C ILE A 549 -18.36 -11.83 14.92
N ARG A 550 -19.33 -12.32 15.68
CA ARG A 550 -19.48 -13.75 15.98
C ARG A 550 -19.77 -14.55 14.72
N VAL A 551 -20.78 -14.16 13.94
CA VAL A 551 -21.16 -14.85 12.70
C VAL A 551 -19.97 -14.99 11.73
N LEU A 552 -19.23 -13.90 11.53
CA LEU A 552 -18.07 -13.89 10.62
C LEU A 552 -16.91 -14.76 11.12
N TYR A 553 -16.76 -14.91 12.44
CA TYR A 553 -15.80 -15.83 13.03
C TYR A 553 -16.23 -17.29 12.83
N ASP A 554 -17.49 -17.60 13.13
CA ASP A 554 -18.03 -18.96 13.01
C ASP A 554 -18.01 -19.41 11.55
N GLU A 555 -18.41 -18.54 10.59
CA GLU A 555 -18.29 -18.81 9.16
C GLU A 555 -16.83 -19.14 8.74
N ALA A 556 -15.85 -18.37 9.22
CA ALA A 556 -14.45 -18.63 8.91
C ALA A 556 -13.96 -19.96 9.51
N ARG A 557 -14.43 -20.32 10.70
CA ARG A 557 -14.14 -21.59 11.35
C ARG A 557 -14.74 -22.77 10.60
N GLU A 558 -15.96 -22.63 10.09
CA GLU A 558 -16.63 -23.65 9.28
C GLU A 558 -15.98 -23.84 7.91
N GLN A 559 -15.53 -22.73 7.27
CA GLN A 559 -14.88 -22.75 5.96
C GLN A 559 -13.44 -23.26 6.01
N GLN A 560 -12.78 -23.24 7.17
CA GLN A 560 -11.37 -23.63 7.35
C GLN A 560 -11.21 -24.60 8.53
N PRO A 561 -11.86 -25.78 8.48
CA PRO A 561 -11.82 -26.75 9.59
C PRO A 561 -10.41 -27.26 9.91
N GLU A 562 -9.52 -27.24 8.90
CA GLU A 562 -8.10 -27.62 9.04
C GLU A 562 -7.33 -26.72 10.01
N LEU A 563 -7.77 -25.48 10.24
CA LEU A 563 -7.13 -24.54 11.17
C LEU A 563 -7.48 -24.82 12.64
N CYS A 564 -8.45 -25.69 12.90
CA CYS A 564 -8.88 -26.09 14.26
C CYS A 564 -9.12 -24.87 15.18
N LEU A 565 -9.81 -23.84 14.65
CA LEU A 565 -10.13 -22.64 15.43
C LEU A 565 -11.01 -23.00 16.64
N PRO A 566 -10.73 -22.42 17.83
CA PRO A 566 -11.57 -22.63 19.00
C PRO A 566 -12.98 -22.02 18.81
N GLU A 567 -13.90 -22.34 19.70
CA GLU A 567 -15.21 -21.66 19.74
C GLU A 567 -15.02 -20.17 19.97
N PHE A 568 -15.92 -19.35 19.40
CA PHE A 568 -15.80 -17.89 19.48
C PHE A 568 -15.61 -17.36 20.89
N ASP A 569 -16.39 -17.87 21.87
CA ASP A 569 -16.30 -17.44 23.26
C ASP A 569 -14.98 -17.81 23.91
N GLU A 570 -14.33 -18.88 23.48
CA GLU A 570 -13.00 -19.27 23.92
C GLU A 570 -11.94 -18.35 23.30
N ALA A 571 -12.01 -18.10 21.98
CA ALA A 571 -11.13 -17.18 21.27
C ALA A 571 -11.21 -15.77 21.87
N GLN A 572 -12.42 -15.32 22.19
CA GLN A 572 -12.66 -14.01 22.79
C GLN A 572 -12.10 -13.90 24.21
N ARG A 573 -12.19 -14.95 25.03
CA ARG A 573 -11.56 -14.98 26.35
C ARG A 573 -10.03 -15.01 26.27
N ALA A 574 -9.49 -15.73 25.30
CA ALA A 574 -8.04 -15.78 25.06
C ALA A 574 -7.49 -14.43 24.53
N GLY A 575 -8.29 -13.69 23.78
CA GLY A 575 -7.93 -12.42 23.14
C GLY A 575 -7.04 -12.58 21.93
N ILE A 576 -6.12 -13.55 21.90
CA ILE A 576 -5.24 -13.88 20.78
C ILE A 576 -5.28 -15.39 20.55
N VAL A 577 -5.48 -15.77 19.29
CA VAL A 577 -5.39 -17.16 18.83
C VAL A 577 -4.34 -17.21 17.73
N SER A 578 -3.38 -18.12 17.82
CA SER A 578 -2.40 -18.39 16.80
C SER A 578 -2.65 -19.77 16.18
N VAL A 579 -2.57 -19.85 14.85
CA VAL A 579 -2.86 -21.06 14.09
C VAL A 579 -1.75 -21.35 13.09
N TRP A 580 -1.39 -22.61 12.96
CA TRP A 580 -0.46 -23.07 11.94
C TRP A 580 -1.18 -23.26 10.61
N ARG A 581 -0.68 -22.62 9.56
CA ARG A 581 -1.23 -22.69 8.20
C ARG A 581 -0.37 -23.52 7.25
N GLY A 582 0.85 -23.81 7.67
CA GLY A 582 1.84 -24.50 6.85
C GLY A 582 2.69 -23.54 6.01
N PRO A 583 3.85 -24.02 5.55
CA PRO A 583 4.77 -23.23 4.74
C PRO A 583 4.17 -22.96 3.37
N HIS A 584 4.16 -21.67 2.98
CA HIS A 584 3.69 -21.25 1.67
C HIS A 584 4.85 -21.00 0.72
N VAL A 585 4.88 -21.71 -0.39
CA VAL A 585 5.80 -21.48 -1.52
C VAL A 585 4.96 -21.09 -2.74
N ALA A 586 5.15 -19.86 -3.19
CA ALA A 586 4.44 -19.35 -4.37
C ALA A 586 4.73 -20.23 -5.61
N LEU A 587 3.72 -20.49 -6.41
CA LEU A 587 3.80 -21.27 -7.66
C LEU A 587 4.20 -22.75 -7.50
N ARG A 588 4.20 -23.32 -6.28
CA ARG A 588 4.57 -24.73 -6.08
C ARG A 588 3.66 -25.67 -6.85
N ALA A 589 2.34 -25.54 -6.71
CA ALA A 589 1.37 -26.41 -7.39
C ALA A 589 1.48 -26.30 -8.92
N PHE A 590 1.63 -25.08 -9.44
CA PHE A 590 1.86 -24.85 -10.86
C PHE A 590 3.15 -25.52 -11.34
N ARG A 591 4.27 -25.42 -10.58
CA ARG A 591 5.54 -26.05 -10.95
C ARG A 591 5.45 -27.57 -10.97
N GLU A 592 4.76 -28.18 -10.00
CA GLU A 592 4.62 -29.64 -9.87
C GLU A 592 3.68 -30.22 -10.92
N SER A 593 2.60 -29.53 -11.27
CA SER A 593 1.57 -29.98 -12.21
C SER A 593 0.94 -28.81 -12.96
N PRO A 594 1.63 -28.20 -13.95
CA PRO A 594 1.15 -26.98 -14.61
C PRO A 594 -0.18 -27.17 -15.36
N ASP A 595 -0.45 -28.34 -15.87
CA ASP A 595 -1.71 -28.66 -16.58
C ASP A 595 -2.90 -28.81 -15.61
N GLU A 596 -2.65 -29.27 -14.37
CA GLU A 596 -3.69 -29.38 -13.32
C GLU A 596 -3.89 -28.06 -12.55
N HIS A 597 -2.85 -27.25 -12.49
CA HIS A 597 -2.83 -25.97 -11.78
C HIS A 597 -2.34 -24.82 -12.67
N PRO A 598 -3.01 -24.56 -13.82
CA PRO A 598 -2.60 -23.47 -14.71
C PRO A 598 -2.74 -22.12 -13.99
N LEU A 599 -1.91 -21.17 -14.38
CA LEU A 599 -1.99 -19.80 -13.86
C LEU A 599 -3.22 -19.08 -14.43
N ALA A 600 -3.69 -18.04 -13.74
CA ALA A 600 -4.81 -17.22 -14.21
C ALA A 600 -4.36 -16.13 -15.22
N THR A 601 -3.29 -16.38 -15.96
CA THR A 601 -2.85 -15.62 -17.13
C THR A 601 -3.57 -16.08 -18.39
N ALA A 602 -3.48 -15.32 -19.48
CA ALA A 602 -4.10 -15.70 -20.75
C ALA A 602 -3.56 -17.03 -21.32
N SER A 603 -2.28 -17.31 -21.11
CA SER A 603 -1.60 -18.53 -21.57
C SER A 603 -1.70 -19.71 -20.59
N GLY A 604 -2.15 -19.50 -19.37
CA GLY A 604 -2.05 -20.50 -18.28
C GLY A 604 -0.62 -20.65 -17.74
N LYS A 605 0.35 -19.90 -18.24
CA LYS A 605 1.77 -19.96 -17.90
C LYS A 605 2.28 -18.61 -17.35
N ILE A 606 3.54 -18.56 -16.95
CA ILE A 606 4.25 -17.32 -16.63
C ILE A 606 4.42 -16.50 -17.90
N GLU A 607 3.98 -15.24 -17.92
CA GLU A 607 4.09 -14.40 -19.10
C GLU A 607 5.26 -13.41 -18.96
N LEU A 608 6.30 -13.60 -19.76
CA LEU A 608 7.37 -12.63 -20.03
C LEU A 608 7.08 -11.79 -21.29
N PHE A 609 6.05 -12.15 -22.00
CA PHE A 609 5.34 -11.40 -23.02
C PHE A 609 3.85 -11.57 -22.78
N SER A 610 3.13 -10.48 -22.59
CA SER A 610 1.67 -10.53 -22.35
C SER A 610 0.91 -9.93 -23.53
N GLU A 611 0.27 -10.79 -24.31
CA GLU A 611 -0.66 -10.37 -25.38
C GLU A 611 -1.87 -9.64 -24.79
N ALA A 612 -2.27 -10.02 -23.56
CA ALA A 612 -3.39 -9.42 -22.85
C ALA A 612 -3.20 -7.90 -22.62
N ILE A 613 -1.97 -7.42 -22.40
CA ILE A 613 -1.71 -5.98 -22.28
C ILE A 613 -2.08 -5.26 -23.58
N LEU A 614 -1.68 -5.80 -24.74
CA LEU A 614 -1.97 -5.19 -26.04
C LEU A 614 -3.48 -5.16 -26.32
N HIS A 615 -4.19 -6.20 -25.92
CA HIS A 615 -5.64 -6.30 -26.07
C HIS A 615 -6.37 -5.37 -25.08
N ASP A 616 -6.05 -5.42 -23.79
CA ASP A 616 -6.76 -4.70 -22.73
C ASP A 616 -6.56 -3.18 -22.84
N THR A 617 -5.46 -2.74 -23.47
CA THR A 617 -5.12 -1.32 -23.64
C THR A 617 -5.30 -0.81 -25.07
N ALA A 618 -5.90 -1.62 -25.94
CA ALA A 618 -6.22 -1.21 -27.31
C ALA A 618 -7.17 0.01 -27.32
N GLY A 619 -6.77 1.07 -28.01
CA GLY A 619 -7.56 2.30 -28.07
C GLY A 619 -7.35 3.26 -26.89
N TRP A 620 -6.54 2.93 -25.89
CA TRP A 620 -6.23 3.86 -24.80
C TRP A 620 -5.50 5.09 -25.29
N GLU A 621 -5.82 6.23 -24.71
CA GLU A 621 -5.10 7.47 -24.91
C GLU A 621 -3.79 7.44 -24.11
N LEU A 622 -2.67 7.20 -24.82
CA LEU A 622 -1.32 7.18 -24.23
C LEU A 622 -0.66 8.55 -24.34
N ARG A 623 0.03 8.96 -23.28
CA ARG A 623 0.80 10.21 -23.24
C ARG A 623 2.25 9.95 -23.65
N GLU A 624 2.94 11.01 -24.06
CA GLU A 624 4.38 10.96 -24.31
C GLU A 624 5.12 10.46 -23.04
N GLY A 625 6.03 9.51 -23.22
CA GLY A 625 6.78 8.86 -22.12
C GLY A 625 6.07 7.70 -21.45
N ASP A 626 4.86 7.34 -21.85
CA ASP A 626 4.16 6.15 -21.32
C ASP A 626 4.62 4.85 -21.98
N THR A 627 5.33 4.95 -23.11
CA THR A 627 5.78 3.80 -23.92
C THR A 627 7.28 3.84 -24.18
N LEU A 628 7.84 2.75 -24.67
CA LEU A 628 9.13 2.80 -25.36
C LEU A 628 9.00 3.68 -26.60
N ALA A 629 10.01 4.50 -26.89
CA ALA A 629 9.98 5.47 -28.00
C ALA A 629 9.69 4.86 -29.38
N CYS A 630 9.91 3.55 -29.54
CA CYS A 630 9.69 2.80 -30.77
C CYS A 630 8.32 2.07 -30.81
N LEU A 631 7.51 2.17 -29.76
CA LEU A 631 6.19 1.52 -29.67
C LEU A 631 5.08 2.55 -29.62
N SER A 632 3.99 2.27 -30.33
CA SER A 632 2.73 3.02 -30.23
C SER A 632 1.76 2.44 -29.16
N THR A 633 2.19 1.41 -28.43
CA THR A 633 1.42 0.70 -27.41
C THR A 633 2.23 0.59 -26.13
N LEU A 634 1.59 0.25 -25.02
CA LEU A 634 2.30 -0.12 -23.79
C LEU A 634 3.18 -1.35 -24.04
N ALA A 635 4.36 -1.38 -23.42
CA ALA A 635 5.31 -2.48 -23.61
C ALA A 635 4.72 -3.80 -23.06
N PRO A 636 4.59 -4.85 -23.90
CA PRO A 636 4.05 -6.15 -23.48
C PRO A 636 5.07 -7.07 -22.82
N ILE A 637 6.25 -6.56 -22.46
CA ILE A 637 7.37 -7.25 -21.84
C ILE A 637 7.88 -6.42 -20.65
N PRO A 638 8.63 -7.00 -19.67
CA PRO A 638 9.25 -6.27 -18.56
C PRO A 638 10.44 -5.40 -19.02
N ALA A 639 10.17 -4.40 -19.86
CA ALA A 639 11.17 -3.49 -20.41
C ALA A 639 11.46 -2.34 -19.46
N TYR A 640 12.67 -1.76 -19.57
CA TYR A 640 12.97 -0.46 -18.98
C TYR A 640 12.32 0.65 -19.80
N ILE A 641 11.44 1.39 -19.18
CA ILE A 641 10.83 2.61 -19.72
C ILE A 641 11.38 3.77 -18.89
N PRO A 642 12.03 4.78 -19.51
CA PRO A 642 12.48 5.96 -18.78
C PRO A 642 11.33 6.63 -18.04
N GLU A 643 11.61 7.24 -16.88
CA GLU A 643 10.62 8.08 -16.21
C GLU A 643 10.27 9.30 -17.08
N TRP A 644 9.11 9.91 -16.81
CA TRP A 644 8.64 11.09 -17.56
C TRP A 644 9.67 12.22 -17.55
N ALA A 645 9.95 12.78 -18.72
CA ALA A 645 11.00 13.79 -18.89
C ALA A 645 10.76 15.06 -18.07
N ASP A 646 9.49 15.44 -17.88
CA ASP A 646 9.06 16.65 -17.18
C ASP A 646 8.93 16.46 -15.66
N ALA A 647 8.87 15.21 -15.18
CA ALA A 647 8.62 14.92 -13.77
C ALA A 647 9.67 14.01 -13.11
N GLY A 648 10.30 13.09 -13.83
CA GLY A 648 11.21 12.07 -13.29
C GLY A 648 12.69 12.27 -13.65
N ILE A 649 12.98 13.01 -14.72
CA ILE A 649 14.35 13.21 -15.22
C ILE A 649 14.84 14.60 -14.83
N PRO A 650 15.91 14.73 -13.99
CA PRO A 650 16.49 16.01 -13.61
C PRO A 650 16.91 16.86 -14.81
N ASN A 651 16.76 18.18 -14.68
CA ASN A 651 17.14 19.17 -15.68
C ASN A 651 17.79 20.39 -15.01
N ALA A 652 18.19 21.41 -15.81
CA ALA A 652 18.87 22.60 -15.27
C ALA A 652 18.02 23.40 -14.29
N GLU A 653 16.69 23.37 -14.42
CA GLU A 653 15.78 24.06 -13.52
C GLU A 653 15.53 23.26 -12.24
N MET A 654 15.32 21.95 -12.37
CA MET A 654 15.05 20.99 -11.29
C MET A 654 16.14 19.90 -11.27
N PRO A 655 17.31 20.17 -10.66
CA PRO A 655 18.50 19.32 -10.83
C PRO A 655 18.49 18.04 -9.98
N LEU A 656 17.52 17.86 -9.07
CA LEU A 656 17.48 16.75 -8.15
C LEU A 656 16.19 15.92 -8.33
N ARG A 657 16.31 14.60 -8.24
CA ARG A 657 15.17 13.72 -8.08
C ARG A 657 14.61 13.87 -6.67
N LEU A 658 13.28 13.82 -6.53
CA LEU A 658 12.59 13.78 -5.24
C LEU A 658 11.89 12.43 -5.09
N THR A 659 12.20 11.71 -4.02
CA THR A 659 11.54 10.44 -3.68
C THR A 659 10.90 10.50 -2.29
N GLY A 660 9.83 9.73 -2.09
CA GLY A 660 9.20 9.55 -0.79
C GLY A 660 9.66 8.27 -0.09
N PHE A 661 9.48 8.20 1.22
CA PHE A 661 9.71 7.00 2.00
C PHE A 661 8.81 6.96 3.24
N HIS A 662 8.63 5.77 3.83
CA HIS A 662 7.96 5.63 5.13
C HIS A 662 8.95 5.85 6.27
N ASP A 663 8.51 6.53 7.34
CA ASP A 663 9.25 6.64 8.58
C ASP A 663 8.53 5.96 9.76
N ARG A 664 9.14 6.01 10.94
CA ARG A 664 8.59 5.42 12.17
C ARG A 664 7.59 6.31 12.89
N ALA A 665 7.48 7.60 12.54
CA ALA A 665 6.54 8.52 13.18
C ALA A 665 5.10 8.18 12.82
N ARG A 666 4.86 7.76 11.57
CA ARG A 666 3.53 7.68 10.98
C ARG A 666 3.31 6.37 10.23
N ILE A 667 2.03 6.06 9.99
CA ILE A 667 1.60 5.15 8.93
C ILE A 667 0.75 5.99 8.00
N HIS A 668 1.28 6.31 6.82
CA HIS A 668 0.74 7.39 5.99
C HIS A 668 0.51 8.65 6.84
N SER A 669 -0.69 9.21 6.91
CA SER A 669 -0.99 10.38 7.74
C SER A 669 -1.44 10.07 9.18
N SER A 670 -1.65 8.78 9.52
CA SER A 670 -2.02 8.38 10.88
C SER A 670 -0.90 8.69 11.87
N TRP A 671 -1.24 9.13 13.07
CA TRP A 671 -0.33 9.70 14.09
C TRP A 671 0.32 11.04 13.69
N GLY A 672 -0.09 11.69 12.59
CA GLY A 672 0.41 13.01 12.21
C GLY A 672 0.20 14.11 13.25
N PHE A 673 -0.67 13.88 14.23
CA PHE A 673 -0.94 14.78 15.38
C PHE A 673 -0.08 14.47 16.61
N ASP A 674 0.70 13.38 16.65
CA ASP A 674 1.42 12.95 17.85
C ASP A 674 2.78 13.66 17.96
N GLU A 675 2.87 14.66 18.82
CA GLU A 675 4.08 15.48 19.01
C GLU A 675 5.28 14.69 19.53
N LYS A 676 5.06 13.61 20.30
CA LYS A 676 6.18 12.77 20.74
C LYS A 676 6.80 12.01 19.57
N LEU A 677 5.97 11.45 18.69
CA LEU A 677 6.48 10.78 17.50
C LEU A 677 7.15 11.76 16.54
N LYS A 678 6.60 12.97 16.36
CA LYS A 678 7.24 14.04 15.57
C LYS A 678 8.60 14.44 16.12
N THR A 679 8.74 14.52 17.45
CA THR A 679 10.01 14.84 18.09
C THR A 679 11.03 13.70 17.97
N MET A 680 10.60 12.45 18.12
CA MET A 680 11.47 11.27 17.98
C MET A 680 11.93 11.03 16.55
N PHE A 681 11.08 11.35 15.57
CA PHE A 681 11.29 11.13 14.14
C PHE A 681 10.89 12.40 13.38
N PRO A 682 11.76 13.44 13.38
CA PRO A 682 11.43 14.73 12.79
C PRO A 682 11.27 14.64 11.26
N GLN A 683 10.36 15.46 10.73
CA GLN A 683 10.19 15.64 9.30
C GLN A 683 11.36 16.46 8.75
N VAL A 684 12.13 15.88 7.84
CA VAL A 684 13.35 16.48 7.29
C VAL A 684 13.51 16.12 5.80
N VAL A 685 14.30 16.91 5.10
CA VAL A 685 14.79 16.59 3.75
C VAL A 685 16.12 15.83 3.87
N TRP A 686 16.15 14.57 3.49
CA TRP A 686 17.40 13.83 3.33
C TRP A 686 18.10 14.30 2.06
N MET A 687 19.37 14.65 2.18
CA MET A 687 20.18 15.17 1.08
C MET A 687 21.60 14.62 1.15
N ASN A 688 22.15 14.19 0.01
CA ASN A 688 23.54 13.78 -0.04
C ASN A 688 24.45 14.97 0.30
N ALA A 689 25.51 14.72 1.04
CA ALA A 689 26.43 15.76 1.50
C ALA A 689 27.12 16.49 0.33
N ASN A 690 27.40 15.79 -0.78
CA ASN A 690 28.00 16.39 -1.97
C ASN A 690 27.03 17.34 -2.68
N ASP A 691 25.76 16.94 -2.83
CA ASP A 691 24.70 17.79 -3.40
C ASP A 691 24.46 19.03 -2.55
N ALA A 692 24.46 18.85 -1.22
CA ALA A 692 24.27 19.95 -0.27
C ALA A 692 25.42 20.97 -0.33
N ALA A 693 26.66 20.51 -0.44
CA ALA A 693 27.83 21.39 -0.60
C ALA A 693 27.74 22.25 -1.87
N GLN A 694 27.27 21.67 -2.99
CA GLN A 694 27.04 22.42 -4.23
C GLN A 694 25.96 23.50 -4.07
N CYS A 695 24.98 23.29 -3.20
CA CYS A 695 23.89 24.24 -2.92
C CYS A 695 24.21 25.20 -1.75
N GLY A 696 25.37 25.11 -1.08
CA GLY A 696 25.72 25.90 0.08
C GLY A 696 24.84 25.62 1.31
N ILE A 697 24.34 24.39 1.44
CA ILE A 697 23.45 23.95 2.51
C ILE A 697 24.25 23.18 3.56
N ALA A 698 24.09 23.56 4.84
CA ALA A 698 24.64 22.87 5.99
C ALA A 698 23.55 22.02 6.69
N ASP A 699 23.98 21.01 7.44
CA ASP A 699 23.07 20.18 8.22
C ASP A 699 22.20 21.00 9.17
N GLY A 700 20.91 20.70 9.22
CA GLY A 700 19.93 21.44 10.02
C GLY A 700 19.48 22.78 9.42
N ASN A 701 20.07 23.28 8.32
CA ASN A 701 19.55 24.48 7.68
C ASN A 701 18.09 24.27 7.24
N ARG A 702 17.23 25.26 7.43
CA ARG A 702 15.93 25.28 6.77
C ARG A 702 16.10 25.46 5.28
N VAL A 703 15.50 24.58 4.50
CA VAL A 703 15.55 24.59 3.04
C VAL A 703 14.17 24.65 2.44
N LEU A 704 14.05 25.29 1.29
CA LEU A 704 12.90 25.27 0.41
C LEU A 704 13.14 24.19 -0.65
N VAL A 705 12.30 23.16 -0.66
CA VAL A 705 12.19 22.20 -1.75
C VAL A 705 11.02 22.65 -2.62
N ARG A 706 11.27 22.89 -3.91
CA ARG A 706 10.25 23.42 -4.82
C ARG A 706 10.26 22.73 -6.16
N ASN A 707 9.12 22.69 -6.78
CA ASN A 707 8.92 22.35 -8.20
C ASN A 707 7.70 23.12 -8.74
N HIS A 708 7.15 22.66 -9.88
CA HIS A 708 6.01 23.32 -10.52
C HIS A 708 4.69 23.20 -9.74
N GLN A 709 4.54 22.17 -8.88
CA GLN A 709 3.35 21.96 -8.07
C GLN A 709 3.31 22.82 -6.81
N GLY A 710 4.47 23.04 -6.17
CA GLY A 710 4.47 23.80 -4.91
C GLY A 710 5.83 23.94 -4.24
N GLU A 711 5.78 24.35 -2.97
CA GLU A 711 6.95 24.59 -2.12
C GLU A 711 6.77 23.98 -0.73
N VAL A 712 7.80 23.30 -0.24
CA VAL A 712 7.86 22.71 1.11
C VAL A 712 9.08 23.25 1.83
N CYS A 713 8.92 23.66 3.10
CA CYS A 713 10.01 24.18 3.94
C CYS A 713 10.31 23.27 5.11
N LEU A 714 11.48 22.62 5.10
CA LEU A 714 11.91 21.66 6.13
C LEU A 714 13.38 21.85 6.51
N PRO A 715 13.84 21.31 7.66
CA PRO A 715 15.26 21.17 7.95
C PRO A 715 15.93 20.15 7.00
N ALA A 716 17.14 20.46 6.53
CA ALA A 716 17.96 19.53 5.80
C ALA A 716 18.66 18.55 6.75
N LYS A 717 18.69 17.26 6.39
CA LYS A 717 19.51 16.23 7.01
C LYS A 717 20.56 15.77 6.00
N LEU A 718 21.82 16.12 6.23
CA LEU A 718 22.91 15.72 5.36
C LEU A 718 23.40 14.33 5.72
N THR A 719 23.62 13.49 4.70
CA THR A 719 24.01 12.10 4.91
C THR A 719 24.66 11.51 3.65
N SER A 720 25.48 10.47 3.82
CA SER A 720 25.94 9.58 2.73
C SER A 720 24.98 8.40 2.47
N ASP A 721 23.90 8.29 3.25
CA ASP A 721 22.94 7.19 3.18
C ASP A 721 21.85 7.40 2.12
N ILE A 722 22.10 8.25 1.14
CA ILE A 722 21.25 8.49 -0.04
C ILE A 722 22.15 8.73 -1.26
N VAL A 723 21.73 8.25 -2.43
CA VAL A 723 22.47 8.45 -3.67
C VAL A 723 22.55 9.93 -4.07
N GLU A 724 23.65 10.33 -4.71
CA GLU A 724 23.80 11.68 -5.25
C GLU A 724 22.71 11.98 -6.31
N GLY A 725 22.37 13.26 -6.47
CA GLY A 725 21.31 13.70 -7.37
C GLY A 725 19.90 13.38 -6.91
N THR A 726 19.72 12.93 -5.65
CA THR A 726 18.42 12.55 -5.12
C THR A 726 18.23 13.14 -3.70
N VAL A 727 17.03 13.68 -3.46
CA VAL A 727 16.56 14.05 -2.12
C VAL A 727 15.35 13.23 -1.72
N ALA A 728 15.15 13.02 -0.42
CA ALA A 728 14.04 12.23 0.08
C ALA A 728 13.30 12.93 1.23
N ILE A 729 11.96 12.86 1.18
CA ILE A 729 11.06 13.39 2.22
C ILE A 729 10.14 12.26 2.66
N SER A 730 9.94 12.09 3.99
CA SER A 730 9.02 11.06 4.47
C SER A 730 7.56 11.45 4.16
N GLN A 731 6.77 10.46 3.71
CA GLN A 731 5.37 10.69 3.35
C GLN A 731 4.44 10.77 4.57
N GLY A 732 3.24 11.34 4.37
CA GLY A 732 2.15 11.35 5.33
C GLY A 732 2.20 12.46 6.37
N ALA A 733 3.17 13.38 6.30
CA ALA A 733 3.10 14.60 7.10
C ALA A 733 1.87 15.41 6.71
N TRP A 734 1.22 16.04 7.70
CA TRP A 734 0.05 16.86 7.46
C TRP A 734 0.44 18.17 6.80
N TYR A 735 -0.41 18.66 5.91
CA TYR A 735 -0.24 19.92 5.23
C TYR A 735 -0.44 21.10 6.21
N ASP A 736 0.50 22.05 6.23
CA ASP A 736 0.47 23.27 7.05
C ASP A 736 1.03 24.45 6.24
N ALA A 737 0.19 24.98 5.35
CA ALA A 737 0.60 26.05 4.46
C ALA A 737 0.56 27.41 5.13
N GLN A 738 1.59 28.22 4.84
CA GLN A 738 1.73 29.61 5.25
C GLN A 738 2.07 30.48 4.03
N HIS A 739 1.57 31.70 4.03
CA HIS A 739 1.88 32.66 2.97
C HIS A 739 3.13 33.47 3.32
N ILE A 740 4.21 33.30 2.56
CA ILE A 740 5.47 34.03 2.72
C ILE A 740 5.85 34.69 1.41
N GLY A 741 5.94 36.03 1.42
CA GLY A 741 6.33 36.80 0.24
C GLY A 741 5.40 36.64 -0.96
N GLY A 742 4.10 36.43 -0.71
CA GLY A 742 3.09 36.21 -1.75
C GLY A 742 3.06 34.78 -2.31
N ARG A 743 3.81 33.85 -1.74
CA ARG A 743 3.84 32.42 -2.11
C ARG A 743 3.30 31.58 -0.97
N GLU A 744 2.58 30.51 -1.33
CA GLU A 744 2.13 29.49 -0.38
C GLU A 744 3.23 28.45 -0.20
N VAL A 745 3.65 28.23 1.04
CA VAL A 745 4.73 27.29 1.41
C VAL A 745 4.21 26.36 2.49
N ASP A 746 4.34 25.06 2.28
CA ASP A 746 3.97 24.05 3.27
C ASP A 746 5.11 23.83 4.29
N PHE A 747 4.84 24.12 5.55
CA PHE A 747 5.73 23.91 6.69
C PHE A 747 5.48 22.58 7.42
N GLY A 748 4.37 21.92 7.14
CA GLY A 748 4.05 20.60 7.65
C GLY A 748 4.89 19.50 7.00
N GLY A 749 5.30 19.73 5.77
CA GLY A 749 6.16 18.81 5.01
C GLY A 749 5.40 17.69 4.31
N CYS A 750 4.18 17.95 3.86
CA CYS A 750 3.44 17.03 3.01
C CYS A 750 4.15 16.89 1.66
N ILE A 751 4.79 15.74 1.41
CA ILE A 751 5.52 15.52 0.15
C ILE A 751 4.63 15.69 -1.08
N ASN A 752 3.33 15.39 -0.96
CA ASN A 752 2.38 15.47 -2.07
C ASN A 752 2.03 16.91 -2.49
N THR A 753 2.52 17.93 -1.78
CA THR A 753 2.63 19.31 -2.27
C THR A 753 3.55 19.43 -3.49
N LEU A 754 4.47 18.46 -3.65
CA LEU A 754 5.49 18.44 -4.69
C LEU A 754 5.31 17.31 -5.71
N THR A 755 4.23 16.53 -5.62
CA THR A 755 4.01 15.39 -6.53
C THR A 755 3.06 15.78 -7.66
N VAL A 756 3.43 15.37 -8.88
CA VAL A 756 2.60 15.64 -10.05
C VAL A 756 1.36 14.73 -10.07
N TYR A 757 0.21 15.29 -10.39
CA TYR A 757 -0.98 14.50 -10.70
C TYR A 757 -0.91 14.01 -12.15
N ARG A 758 -0.46 12.78 -12.30
CA ARG A 758 -0.47 12.04 -13.57
C ARG A 758 -0.55 10.55 -13.27
N PRO A 759 -1.67 9.88 -13.61
CA PRO A 759 -1.82 8.44 -13.39
C PRO A 759 -0.76 7.63 -14.15
N SER A 760 -0.32 6.52 -13.56
CA SER A 760 0.58 5.59 -14.24
C SER A 760 -0.11 4.95 -15.46
N PRO A 761 0.64 4.58 -16.50
CA PRO A 761 0.06 4.27 -17.82
C PRO A 761 -0.90 3.08 -17.79
N LEU A 762 -0.51 1.96 -17.18
CA LEU A 762 -1.26 0.71 -17.22
C LEU A 762 -2.27 0.60 -16.05
N ALA A 763 -1.81 0.83 -14.84
CA ALA A 763 -2.64 0.68 -13.64
C ALA A 763 -3.54 1.89 -13.36
N LYS A 764 -3.27 3.05 -13.97
CA LYS A 764 -3.85 4.34 -13.54
C LYS A 764 -3.65 4.58 -12.03
N GLY A 765 -2.50 4.11 -11.52
CA GLY A 765 -2.10 4.23 -10.12
C GLY A 765 -1.36 5.53 -9.83
N ASN A 766 -0.93 5.69 -8.56
CA ASN A 766 -0.23 6.89 -8.10
C ASN A 766 1.31 6.72 -8.16
N PRO A 767 2.01 7.32 -9.12
CA PRO A 767 3.48 7.30 -9.22
C PRO A 767 4.13 8.38 -8.34
N GLN A 768 3.75 8.44 -7.07
CA GLN A 768 4.12 9.51 -6.12
C GLN A 768 5.64 9.71 -5.90
N HIS A 769 6.49 8.80 -6.39
CA HIS A 769 7.94 8.90 -6.27
C HIS A 769 8.63 9.41 -7.55
N THR A 770 7.89 9.68 -8.63
CA THR A 770 8.40 10.27 -9.86
C THR A 770 8.26 11.79 -9.79
N ASN A 771 9.25 12.46 -9.22
CA ASN A 771 9.27 13.92 -9.12
C ASN A 771 10.70 14.44 -9.19
N ILE A 772 10.86 15.67 -9.69
CA ILE A 772 12.10 16.44 -9.66
C ILE A 772 11.89 17.72 -8.88
N CYS A 773 12.97 18.27 -8.33
CA CYS A 773 12.91 19.49 -7.53
C CYS A 773 14.23 20.26 -7.55
N ARG A 774 14.15 21.50 -7.07
CA ARG A 774 15.27 22.33 -6.66
C ARG A 774 15.22 22.54 -5.15
N VAL A 775 16.39 22.45 -4.50
CA VAL A 775 16.55 22.74 -3.08
C VAL A 775 17.39 24.00 -2.93
N THR A 776 16.90 24.94 -2.13
CA THR A 776 17.60 26.20 -1.82
C THR A 776 17.53 26.47 -0.32
N LYS A 777 18.56 27.11 0.23
CA LYS A 777 18.54 27.55 1.62
C LYS A 777 17.47 28.62 1.80
N LEU A 778 16.67 28.51 2.87
CA LEU A 778 15.76 29.60 3.28
C LEU A 778 16.61 30.71 3.90
N GLU A 779 16.68 31.88 3.26
CA GLU A 779 17.35 33.04 3.82
C GLU A 779 16.56 33.58 5.02
N ALA A 780 17.23 33.76 6.13
CA ALA A 780 16.65 34.50 7.26
C ALA A 780 16.40 35.93 6.81
N LYS A 781 15.13 36.38 6.81
CA LYS A 781 14.78 37.78 6.61
C LYS A 781 15.12 38.59 7.86
#